data_62092002ae81c11c0a8367b2b591a4a9
#
_entry.id   62092002ae81c11c0a8367b2b591a4a9
#
_cell.length_a   1.000
_cell.length_b   1.000
_cell.length_c   1.000
_cell.angle_alpha   90.00
_cell.angle_beta   90.00
_cell.angle_gamma   90.00
#
_symmetry.space_group_name_H-M   'P 1'
#
loop_
_entity.id
_entity.type
_entity.pdbx_description
1 polymer ?
#
loop_
_entity_poly.entity_id
_entity_poly.type
_entity_poly.pdbx_seq_one_letter_code
_entity_poly.pdbx_strand_id
1 'polypeptide(L)'
;MIQKYTYGTPFETDAIVTSIPASEGTPAYGTISTKNGFSFTYDMDDNDVVYGLGESNRGINKRGYVYESNCSDQPNHTEDKISLYGAHNFLVISGKQTFGLFVDYPGKLKFDIGYTLSSQLKITCEDADLYLYVIEGETPYDIVKQFRKIIGRSYIPPKFAFGFGQSRWGYTTADDFRKAADGYRENNIPIDMVYMDIDYMEDYKDFTVNQENFPDFEAYVNEMKEKGIHLVPIIDAGVKVEAGYDVYEEGVEKNYFCKREDGSDFVSAVWPGWTHFPDVLNADARAWFGQKYERLISKGIDGFWNDMNEPAMFCTPEGVAELKEYIKDNFMDKEEAPGFTLGDKVNALANNPEDYKRFYHNVNGQKIRHDKVHNLFGYNMTRAAGEAFEKITPGKRFLMFSRSSYVGMHRYGGIWMGDNKSWWSHILLNLKMLPSLNMCGFLYTGADLGGFGADTTRDLVLRWLALGVFTPLMRNHSALGTREQEAYQFENIEDFRHVIGVRYRLVPYLYSEYMKAALNDDMMFRPLAFDYTDDAFATQVEDQLLLGNEIMIAPVYTQNAKGRYVYLPEEMMFVKFLPDGTISQEILEKGHHYVEVALNEVPLFIRKGKAIPVADVAQTVKDIDPATIRMIGYEGAEYDRYDDDGVSTL
;
A
#
# COMPACT_ATOMS: atom_id res chain seq x y z
N MET A 1 2.06 17.76 -22.31
CA MET A 1 0.76 18.48 -22.27
C MET A 1 -0.29 17.58 -21.67
N ILE A 2 -1.27 18.13 -20.89
CA ILE A 2 -2.35 17.32 -20.28
C ILE A 2 -3.67 17.76 -20.88
N GLN A 3 -4.45 16.81 -21.38
CA GLN A 3 -5.77 16.99 -21.96
C GLN A 3 -6.82 16.28 -21.09
N LYS A 4 -7.95 16.94 -20.82
CA LYS A 4 -9.08 16.40 -20.04
C LYS A 4 -10.30 16.26 -20.94
N TYR A 5 -10.79 15.04 -21.10
CA TYR A 5 -12.04 14.74 -21.82
C TYR A 5 -13.12 14.32 -20.83
N THR A 6 -14.34 14.81 -21.05
CA THR A 6 -15.49 14.53 -20.19
C THR A 6 -16.49 13.67 -20.96
N TYR A 7 -16.89 12.56 -20.38
CA TYR A 7 -17.93 11.68 -20.90
C TYR A 7 -19.08 11.61 -19.89
N GLY A 8 -20.31 11.71 -20.34
CA GLY A 8 -21.50 11.68 -19.49
C GLY A 8 -21.51 12.74 -18.39
N THR A 9 -21.86 12.31 -17.17
CA THR A 9 -21.89 13.15 -15.95
C THR A 9 -21.00 12.53 -14.88
N PRO A 10 -19.68 12.75 -14.93
CA PRO A 10 -18.72 12.13 -14.03
C PRO A 10 -18.97 12.47 -12.56
N PHE A 11 -18.67 11.52 -11.69
CA PHE A 11 -18.57 11.76 -10.26
C PHE A 11 -17.23 12.45 -9.94
N GLU A 12 -17.27 13.52 -9.12
CA GLU A 12 -16.05 14.22 -8.67
C GLU A 12 -15.34 13.42 -7.58
N THR A 13 -14.21 12.81 -7.92
CA THR A 13 -13.47 11.91 -7.02
C THR A 13 -12.47 12.63 -6.11
N ASP A 14 -12.16 13.89 -6.41
CA ASP A 14 -11.04 14.64 -5.82
C ASP A 14 -9.65 14.02 -6.08
N ALA A 15 -9.51 13.12 -7.07
CA ALA A 15 -8.21 12.58 -7.45
C ALA A 15 -7.28 13.66 -8.02
N ILE A 16 -7.83 14.55 -8.84
CA ILE A 16 -7.12 15.66 -9.47
C ILE A 16 -7.38 16.94 -8.69
N VAL A 17 -6.31 17.60 -8.23
CA VAL A 17 -6.41 18.85 -7.45
C VAL A 17 -6.08 20.10 -8.25
N THR A 18 -5.54 19.94 -9.45
CA THR A 18 -5.20 21.04 -10.35
C THR A 18 -6.33 21.24 -11.37
N SER A 19 -6.79 22.47 -11.55
CA SER A 19 -7.79 22.78 -12.58
C SER A 19 -7.19 22.59 -13.97
N ILE A 20 -7.79 21.67 -14.74
CA ILE A 20 -7.42 21.40 -16.13
C ILE A 20 -8.64 21.72 -16.99
N PRO A 21 -8.53 22.64 -17.98
CA PRO A 21 -9.61 22.95 -18.89
C PRO A 21 -10.06 21.71 -19.68
N ALA A 22 -11.36 21.61 -19.94
CA ALA A 22 -11.88 20.57 -20.82
C ALA A 22 -11.30 20.71 -22.23
N SER A 23 -10.89 19.61 -22.82
CA SER A 23 -10.41 19.53 -24.19
C SER A 23 -11.58 19.27 -25.14
N GLU A 24 -11.53 19.86 -26.33
CA GLU A 24 -12.51 19.63 -27.38
C GLU A 24 -12.11 18.43 -28.27
N GLY A 25 -13.09 17.80 -28.90
CA GLY A 25 -12.88 16.71 -29.84
C GLY A 25 -12.65 15.35 -29.18
N THR A 26 -11.78 14.54 -29.79
CA THR A 26 -11.43 13.19 -29.33
C THR A 26 -9.93 13.10 -29.06
N PRO A 27 -9.48 12.22 -28.13
CA PRO A 27 -8.07 12.00 -27.90
C PRO A 27 -7.29 11.64 -29.17
N ALA A 28 -6.05 12.10 -29.27
CA ALA A 28 -5.16 11.80 -30.39
C ALA A 28 -4.76 10.30 -30.45
N TYR A 29 -4.87 9.61 -29.32
CA TYR A 29 -4.48 8.20 -29.18
C TYR A 29 -5.71 7.34 -28.97
N GLY A 30 -5.77 6.20 -29.68
CA GLY A 30 -6.82 5.19 -29.54
C GLY A 30 -8.18 5.62 -30.09
N THR A 31 -9.16 4.78 -29.86
CA THR A 31 -10.56 4.96 -30.28
C THR A 31 -11.48 4.82 -29.08
N ILE A 32 -12.49 5.71 -28.97
CA ILE A 32 -13.44 5.71 -27.87
C ILE A 32 -14.83 5.36 -28.37
N SER A 33 -15.56 4.58 -27.59
CA SER A 33 -16.99 4.30 -27.76
C SER A 33 -17.73 4.44 -26.44
N THR A 34 -18.91 5.10 -26.50
CA THR A 34 -19.83 5.29 -25.35
C THR A 34 -21.19 4.64 -25.57
N LYS A 35 -21.31 3.72 -26.54
CA LYS A 35 -22.62 3.15 -26.92
C LYS A 35 -23.19 2.17 -25.89
N ASN A 36 -22.30 1.38 -25.24
CA ASN A 36 -22.68 0.37 -24.24
C ASN A 36 -21.69 0.47 -23.06
N GLY A 37 -21.82 1.53 -22.26
CA GLY A 37 -20.79 1.91 -21.33
C GLY A 37 -19.63 2.63 -22.03
N PHE A 38 -18.48 2.70 -21.37
CA PHE A 38 -17.27 3.31 -21.95
C PHE A 38 -16.30 2.24 -22.44
N SER A 39 -15.68 2.47 -23.59
CA SER A 39 -14.51 1.73 -24.02
C SER A 39 -13.48 2.64 -24.70
N PHE A 40 -12.21 2.45 -24.31
CA PHE A 40 -11.04 2.98 -25.00
C PHE A 40 -10.26 1.82 -25.59
N THR A 41 -9.82 1.93 -26.85
CA THR A 41 -9.05 0.90 -27.56
C THR A 41 -7.84 1.53 -28.23
N TYR A 42 -6.65 0.96 -28.01
CA TYR A 42 -5.39 1.39 -28.62
C TYR A 42 -4.67 0.18 -29.24
N ASP A 43 -4.22 0.34 -30.47
CA ASP A 43 -3.44 -0.70 -31.17
C ASP A 43 -1.95 -0.57 -30.82
N MET A 44 -1.45 -1.57 -30.07
CA MET A 44 -0.07 -1.63 -29.60
C MET A 44 0.86 -2.22 -30.66
N ASP A 45 2.07 -1.67 -30.79
CA ASP A 45 3.18 -2.31 -31.50
C ASP A 45 3.82 -3.42 -30.64
N ASP A 46 4.60 -4.29 -31.28
CA ASP A 46 5.23 -5.45 -30.60
C ASP A 46 6.16 -5.05 -29.45
N ASN A 47 6.81 -3.91 -29.56
CA ASN A 47 7.76 -3.38 -28.57
C ASN A 47 7.11 -2.41 -27.56
N ASP A 48 5.80 -2.15 -27.62
CA ASP A 48 5.14 -1.30 -26.66
C ASP A 48 5.14 -1.95 -25.27
N VAL A 49 5.54 -1.16 -24.28
CA VAL A 49 5.51 -1.51 -22.85
C VAL A 49 4.46 -0.67 -22.14
N VAL A 50 3.74 -1.26 -21.21
CA VAL A 50 2.71 -0.56 -20.43
C VAL A 50 3.09 -0.60 -18.95
N TYR A 51 3.29 0.57 -18.36
CA TYR A 51 3.60 0.74 -16.94
C TYR A 51 2.38 1.28 -16.18
N GLY A 52 2.28 1.03 -14.87
CA GLY A 52 1.28 1.66 -14.02
C GLY A 52 0.34 0.70 -13.30
N LEU A 53 -0.91 1.12 -13.12
CA LEU A 53 -1.97 0.43 -12.38
C LEU A 53 -1.65 0.18 -10.89
N GLY A 54 -0.71 0.93 -10.33
CA GLY A 54 -0.42 0.96 -8.89
C GLY A 54 -0.29 -0.41 -8.25
N GLU A 55 -1.16 -0.72 -7.29
CA GLU A 55 -1.23 -2.01 -6.62
C GLU A 55 -1.87 -3.06 -7.55
N SER A 56 -1.07 -3.86 -8.17
CA SER A 56 -1.53 -4.92 -9.09
C SER A 56 -0.51 -6.05 -9.17
N ASN A 57 -0.99 -7.26 -9.36
CA ASN A 57 -0.15 -8.44 -9.61
C ASN A 57 0.69 -8.30 -10.89
N ARG A 58 1.52 -9.27 -11.15
CA ARG A 58 2.32 -9.45 -12.38
C ARG A 58 3.57 -8.58 -12.41
N GLY A 59 4.00 -8.22 -13.63
CA GLY A 59 5.23 -7.52 -13.90
C GLY A 59 5.16 -6.00 -13.74
N ILE A 60 6.31 -5.36 -13.90
CA ILE A 60 6.42 -3.92 -14.11
C ILE A 60 5.78 -3.55 -15.44
N ASN A 61 6.05 -4.33 -16.49
CA ASN A 61 5.30 -4.30 -17.74
C ASN A 61 3.96 -5.03 -17.55
N LYS A 62 2.87 -4.32 -17.75
CA LYS A 62 1.49 -4.83 -17.57
C LYS A 62 0.94 -5.58 -18.79
N ARG A 63 1.68 -5.62 -19.90
CA ARG A 63 1.24 -6.28 -21.14
C ARG A 63 1.11 -7.79 -20.97
N GLY A 64 0.12 -8.37 -21.66
CA GLY A 64 -0.17 -9.80 -21.65
C GLY A 64 -1.15 -10.27 -20.60
N TYR A 65 -1.81 -9.34 -19.87
CA TYR A 65 -2.72 -9.68 -18.78
C TYR A 65 -3.99 -8.82 -18.76
N VAL A 66 -4.97 -9.29 -17.98
CA VAL A 66 -6.18 -8.53 -17.62
C VAL A 66 -6.06 -8.05 -16.19
N TYR A 67 -6.49 -6.82 -15.96
CA TYR A 67 -6.59 -6.22 -14.61
C TYR A 67 -7.98 -5.65 -14.41
N GLU A 68 -8.46 -5.70 -13.17
CA GLU A 68 -9.64 -4.96 -12.74
C GLU A 68 -9.25 -3.92 -11.70
N SER A 69 -9.64 -2.68 -11.92
CA SER A 69 -9.62 -1.64 -10.91
C SER A 69 -10.91 -1.73 -10.11
N ASN A 70 -10.84 -2.42 -8.98
CA ASN A 70 -11.94 -2.66 -8.07
C ASN A 70 -11.35 -3.08 -6.72
N CYS A 71 -11.36 -2.16 -5.75
CA CYS A 71 -10.84 -2.45 -4.40
C CYS A 71 -11.47 -3.74 -3.87
N SER A 72 -10.66 -4.74 -3.60
CA SER A 72 -11.14 -6.07 -3.27
C SER A 72 -10.29 -6.71 -2.17
N ASP A 73 -10.94 -7.27 -1.18
CA ASP A 73 -10.28 -8.12 -0.19
C ASP A 73 -9.82 -9.43 -0.85
N GLN A 74 -8.56 -9.44 -1.28
CA GLN A 74 -7.94 -10.52 -2.06
C GLN A 74 -6.67 -11.04 -1.39
N PRO A 75 -6.80 -11.78 -0.29
CA PRO A 75 -5.63 -12.35 0.38
C PRO A 75 -4.92 -13.37 -0.52
N ASN A 76 -3.67 -13.64 -0.16
CA ASN A 76 -2.79 -14.62 -0.78
C ASN A 76 -2.12 -14.22 -2.10
N HIS A 77 -2.52 -13.18 -2.81
CA HIS A 77 -1.90 -12.62 -4.02
C HIS A 77 -1.43 -13.65 -5.04
N THR A 78 -2.25 -14.68 -5.29
CA THR A 78 -1.96 -15.68 -6.32
C THR A 78 -2.01 -15.09 -7.71
N GLU A 79 -1.34 -15.69 -8.68
CA GLU A 79 -1.20 -15.14 -10.03
C GLU A 79 -2.51 -14.98 -10.80
N ASP A 80 -3.57 -15.67 -10.41
CA ASP A 80 -4.92 -15.55 -10.98
C ASP A 80 -5.67 -14.29 -10.54
N LYS A 81 -5.20 -13.60 -9.50
CA LYS A 81 -5.85 -12.38 -9.01
C LYS A 81 -5.66 -11.24 -10.02
N ILE A 82 -6.79 -10.71 -10.50
CA ILE A 82 -6.82 -9.59 -11.45
C ILE A 82 -7.09 -8.24 -10.80
N SER A 83 -7.52 -8.23 -9.54
CA SER A 83 -7.62 -7.05 -8.66
C SER A 83 -6.99 -7.34 -7.31
N LEU A 84 -6.57 -6.30 -6.59
CA LEU A 84 -6.09 -6.33 -5.22
C LEU A 84 -6.86 -5.27 -4.39
N TYR A 85 -6.26 -4.80 -3.31
CA TYR A 85 -6.92 -3.89 -2.36
C TYR A 85 -7.07 -2.46 -2.85
N GLY A 86 -6.20 -2.02 -3.78
CA GLY A 86 -6.21 -0.66 -4.32
C GLY A 86 -6.69 -0.58 -5.77
N ALA A 87 -7.23 0.59 -6.14
CA ALA A 87 -7.70 0.91 -7.48
C ALA A 87 -6.96 2.14 -8.02
N HIS A 88 -6.01 1.95 -8.94
CA HIS A 88 -5.12 2.99 -9.42
C HIS A 88 -5.14 3.05 -10.95
N ASN A 89 -6.01 3.88 -11.50
CA ASN A 89 -6.40 3.90 -12.92
C ASN A 89 -5.43 4.67 -13.83
N PHE A 90 -4.16 4.79 -13.43
CA PHE A 90 -3.13 5.47 -14.20
C PHE A 90 -2.17 4.47 -14.86
N LEU A 91 -1.92 4.66 -16.15
CA LEU A 91 -0.96 3.88 -16.92
C LEU A 91 -0.19 4.75 -17.92
N VAL A 92 0.99 4.30 -18.30
CA VAL A 92 1.84 4.91 -19.32
C VAL A 92 2.16 3.87 -20.38
N ILE A 93 1.84 4.17 -21.63
CA ILE A 93 2.28 3.41 -22.80
C ILE A 93 3.62 4.01 -23.25
N SER A 94 4.61 3.16 -23.53
CA SER A 94 5.94 3.55 -24.00
C SER A 94 6.37 2.64 -25.14
N GLY A 95 6.67 3.22 -26.28
CA GLY A 95 7.09 2.50 -27.49
C GLY A 95 7.01 3.39 -28.71
N LYS A 96 6.29 2.98 -29.74
CA LYS A 96 6.09 3.78 -30.96
C LYS A 96 5.46 5.14 -30.66
N GLN A 97 4.50 5.16 -29.71
CA GLN A 97 3.93 6.37 -29.13
C GLN A 97 4.15 6.32 -27.63
N THR A 98 4.45 7.47 -27.03
CA THR A 98 4.64 7.58 -25.58
C THR A 98 3.62 8.56 -25.01
N PHE A 99 2.68 8.05 -24.21
CA PHE A 99 1.63 8.84 -23.59
C PHE A 99 1.10 8.17 -22.31
N GLY A 100 0.52 8.95 -21.43
CA GLY A 100 -0.15 8.49 -20.22
C GLY A 100 -1.66 8.57 -20.33
N LEU A 101 -2.34 7.68 -19.63
CA LEU A 101 -3.79 7.69 -19.46
C LEU A 101 -4.14 7.61 -17.98
N PHE A 102 -5.01 8.51 -17.52
CA PHE A 102 -5.70 8.36 -16.24
C PHE A 102 -7.21 8.36 -16.49
N VAL A 103 -7.88 7.27 -16.11
CA VAL A 103 -9.33 7.13 -16.19
C VAL A 103 -9.90 7.41 -14.81
N ASP A 104 -10.37 8.61 -14.59
CA ASP A 104 -10.97 9.00 -13.32
C ASP A 104 -12.43 8.54 -13.28
N TYR A 105 -12.60 7.32 -12.78
CA TYR A 105 -13.86 6.61 -12.62
C TYR A 105 -13.83 5.80 -11.32
N PRO A 106 -14.72 6.07 -10.37
CA PRO A 106 -14.66 5.47 -9.04
C PRO A 106 -15.31 4.08 -8.93
N GLY A 107 -15.96 3.61 -9.96
CA GLY A 107 -16.51 2.26 -10.07
C GLY A 107 -15.51 1.27 -10.69
N LYS A 108 -16.00 0.10 -11.04
CA LYS A 108 -15.20 -0.99 -11.61
C LYS A 108 -14.75 -0.71 -13.04
N LEU A 109 -13.43 -0.77 -13.29
CA LEU A 109 -12.81 -0.74 -14.62
C LEU A 109 -12.12 -2.06 -14.95
N LYS A 110 -12.13 -2.43 -16.23
CA LYS A 110 -11.35 -3.54 -16.75
C LYS A 110 -10.31 -3.05 -17.75
N PHE A 111 -9.06 -3.50 -17.55
CA PHE A 111 -7.93 -3.26 -18.43
C PHE A 111 -7.50 -4.59 -19.06
N ASP A 112 -7.71 -4.75 -20.36
CA ASP A 112 -7.19 -5.86 -21.15
C ASP A 112 -5.99 -5.35 -21.94
N ILE A 113 -4.79 -5.71 -21.49
CA ILE A 113 -3.54 -5.17 -22.02
C ILE A 113 -2.83 -6.26 -22.82
N GLY A 114 -3.27 -6.50 -24.05
CA GLY A 114 -2.68 -7.51 -24.92
C GLY A 114 -2.95 -8.96 -24.50
N TYR A 115 -3.98 -9.20 -23.69
CA TYR A 115 -4.38 -10.54 -23.27
C TYR A 115 -5.31 -11.20 -24.28
N THR A 116 -6.45 -10.57 -24.58
CA THR A 116 -7.40 -11.10 -25.57
C THR A 116 -6.85 -10.99 -27.00
N LEU A 117 -6.26 -9.83 -27.32
CA LEU A 117 -5.54 -9.58 -28.57
C LEU A 117 -4.18 -8.99 -28.22
N SER A 118 -3.09 -9.69 -28.57
CA SER A 118 -1.71 -9.30 -28.20
C SER A 118 -1.30 -7.91 -28.68
N SER A 119 -1.92 -7.41 -29.73
CA SER A 119 -1.69 -6.08 -30.34
C SER A 119 -2.68 -5.02 -29.84
N GLN A 120 -3.48 -5.27 -28.79
CA GLN A 120 -4.51 -4.32 -28.40
C GLN A 120 -4.54 -4.08 -26.88
N LEU A 121 -4.58 -2.82 -26.50
CA LEU A 121 -4.98 -2.38 -25.17
C LEU A 121 -6.43 -1.92 -25.22
N LYS A 122 -7.27 -2.47 -24.31
CA LYS A 122 -8.69 -2.11 -24.20
C LYS A 122 -9.06 -1.83 -22.75
N ILE A 123 -9.65 -0.65 -22.50
CA ILE A 123 -10.19 -0.25 -21.20
C ILE A 123 -11.70 -0.19 -21.31
N THR A 124 -12.42 -0.79 -20.36
CA THR A 124 -13.90 -0.82 -20.38
C THR A 124 -14.49 -0.64 -19.00
N CYS A 125 -15.65 0.03 -18.93
CA CYS A 125 -16.56 0.02 -17.78
C CYS A 125 -18.01 0.08 -18.22
N GLU A 126 -18.92 -0.25 -17.28
CA GLU A 126 -20.37 -0.31 -17.56
C GLU A 126 -20.98 1.06 -17.85
N ASP A 127 -20.49 2.10 -17.18
CA ASP A 127 -20.97 3.47 -17.36
C ASP A 127 -20.06 4.26 -18.28
N ALA A 128 -20.61 5.34 -18.86
CA ALA A 128 -19.84 6.29 -19.64
C ALA A 128 -19.62 7.63 -18.91
N ASP A 129 -19.82 7.66 -17.59
CA ASP A 129 -19.73 8.88 -16.77
C ASP A 129 -18.34 8.97 -16.12
N LEU A 130 -17.35 9.49 -16.87
CA LEU A 130 -15.97 9.56 -16.41
C LEU A 130 -15.18 10.73 -17.00
N TYR A 131 -14.07 11.07 -16.35
CA TYR A 131 -13.02 11.88 -16.94
C TYR A 131 -11.91 11.00 -17.49
N LEU A 132 -11.45 11.30 -18.70
CA LEU A 132 -10.25 10.73 -19.28
C LEU A 132 -9.19 11.81 -19.41
N TYR A 133 -8.05 11.59 -18.75
CA TYR A 133 -6.87 12.43 -18.88
C TYR A 133 -5.87 11.77 -19.80
N VAL A 134 -5.40 12.49 -20.81
CA VAL A 134 -4.34 12.07 -21.71
C VAL A 134 -3.13 12.97 -21.47
N ILE A 135 -1.98 12.38 -21.21
CA ILE A 135 -0.76 13.08 -20.83
C ILE A 135 0.32 12.78 -21.88
N GLU A 136 0.76 13.83 -22.56
CA GLU A 136 1.83 13.76 -23.54
C GLU A 136 3.16 14.13 -22.90
N GLY A 137 4.21 13.37 -23.21
CA GLY A 137 5.55 13.60 -22.72
C GLY A 137 6.60 12.92 -23.61
N GLU A 138 7.85 13.30 -23.44
CA GLU A 138 8.96 12.73 -24.23
C GLU A 138 9.36 11.33 -23.73
N THR A 139 9.25 11.12 -22.41
CA THR A 139 9.62 9.86 -21.77
C THR A 139 8.51 9.41 -20.80
N PRO A 140 8.45 8.11 -20.45
CA PRO A 140 7.55 7.63 -19.40
C PRO A 140 7.72 8.39 -18.07
N TYR A 141 8.95 8.72 -17.72
CA TYR A 141 9.25 9.46 -16.48
C TYR A 141 8.72 10.90 -16.52
N ASP A 142 8.83 11.60 -17.65
CA ASP A 142 8.25 12.94 -17.83
C ASP A 142 6.71 12.93 -17.67
N ILE A 143 6.07 11.91 -18.25
CA ILE A 143 4.62 11.72 -18.12
C ILE A 143 4.22 11.52 -16.65
N VAL A 144 4.93 10.67 -15.92
CA VAL A 144 4.66 10.45 -14.50
C VAL A 144 4.82 11.74 -13.69
N LYS A 145 5.88 12.51 -13.92
CA LYS A 145 6.07 13.82 -13.25
C LYS A 145 4.93 14.80 -13.53
N GLN A 146 4.43 14.84 -14.76
CA GLN A 146 3.26 15.65 -15.09
C GLN A 146 2.01 15.17 -14.34
N PHE A 147 1.78 13.85 -14.29
CA PHE A 147 0.65 13.28 -13.54
C PHE A 147 0.77 13.57 -12.04
N ARG A 148 1.95 13.37 -11.46
CA ARG A 148 2.20 13.63 -10.04
C ARG A 148 1.86 15.07 -9.63
N LYS A 149 2.16 16.05 -10.46
CA LYS A 149 1.83 17.47 -10.20
C LYS A 149 0.32 17.74 -10.11
N ILE A 150 -0.49 17.03 -10.88
CA ILE A 150 -1.94 17.29 -10.91
C ILE A 150 -2.73 16.54 -9.83
N ILE A 151 -2.18 15.44 -9.30
CA ILE A 151 -2.81 14.69 -8.20
C ILE A 151 -2.43 15.20 -6.80
N GLY A 152 -1.47 16.13 -6.72
CA GLY A 152 -1.03 16.77 -5.48
C GLY A 152 0.09 16.03 -4.75
N ARG A 153 0.63 16.72 -3.76
CA ARG A 153 1.77 16.27 -2.97
C ARG A 153 1.48 14.96 -2.24
N SER A 154 2.47 14.07 -2.20
CA SER A 154 2.40 12.85 -1.38
C SER A 154 2.46 13.16 0.11
N TYR A 155 1.77 12.33 0.88
CA TYR A 155 1.81 12.31 2.34
C TYR A 155 3.24 12.23 2.86
N ILE A 156 3.52 12.94 3.96
CA ILE A 156 4.81 12.94 4.64
C ILE A 156 4.63 12.39 6.06
N PRO A 157 5.14 11.18 6.35
CA PRO A 157 5.07 10.57 7.66
C PRO A 157 6.03 11.24 8.66
N PRO A 158 5.86 10.99 9.97
CA PRO A 158 6.89 11.31 10.94
C PRO A 158 8.15 10.48 10.70
N LYS A 159 9.32 10.99 11.07
CA LYS A 159 10.62 10.37 10.76
C LYS A 159 10.80 8.99 11.40
N PHE A 160 10.20 8.74 12.60
CA PHE A 160 10.25 7.43 13.24
C PHE A 160 9.64 6.32 12.36
N ALA A 161 8.69 6.67 11.49
CA ALA A 161 8.05 5.72 10.57
C ALA A 161 9.03 5.10 9.54
N PHE A 162 10.24 5.63 9.43
CA PHE A 162 11.32 5.04 8.64
C PHE A 162 12.16 4.02 9.44
N GLY A 163 11.83 3.74 10.69
CA GLY A 163 12.40 2.64 11.45
C GLY A 163 11.79 1.29 11.08
N PHE A 164 12.20 0.25 11.81
CA PHE A 164 11.62 -1.08 11.70
C PHE A 164 10.44 -1.22 12.66
N GLY A 165 9.42 -1.99 12.27
CA GLY A 165 8.26 -2.29 13.07
C GLY A 165 7.92 -3.77 13.11
N GLN A 166 7.42 -4.24 14.27
CA GLN A 166 6.90 -5.58 14.48
C GLN A 166 5.39 -5.55 14.62
N SER A 167 4.73 -6.51 13.99
CA SER A 167 3.29 -6.70 14.00
C SER A 167 2.94 -8.19 14.02
N ARG A 168 1.83 -8.53 14.68
CA ARG A 168 1.21 -9.85 14.60
C ARG A 168 -0.26 -9.74 14.93
N TRP A 169 -1.12 -10.31 14.11
CA TRP A 169 -2.47 -10.61 14.53
C TRP A 169 -2.42 -11.74 15.57
N GLY A 170 -2.75 -11.41 16.82
CA GLY A 170 -2.68 -12.32 17.95
C GLY A 170 -1.92 -11.79 19.18
N TYR A 171 -1.37 -10.55 19.15
CA TYR A 171 -0.99 -9.85 20.38
C TYR A 171 -2.25 -9.27 21.01
N THR A 172 -2.66 -9.79 22.18
CA THR A 172 -3.95 -9.48 22.79
C THR A 172 -3.85 -8.62 24.05
N THR A 173 -2.70 -8.69 24.76
CA THR A 173 -2.50 -8.02 26.04
C THR A 173 -1.33 -7.04 25.99
N ALA A 174 -1.31 -6.07 26.91
CA ALA A 174 -0.16 -5.18 27.08
C ALA A 174 1.17 -5.94 27.22
N ASP A 175 1.13 -7.12 27.87
CA ASP A 175 2.33 -7.95 28.08
C ASP A 175 2.82 -8.61 26.77
N ASP A 176 1.93 -8.96 25.83
CA ASP A 176 2.33 -9.48 24.53
C ASP A 176 3.16 -8.45 23.75
N PHE A 177 2.70 -7.19 23.74
CA PHE A 177 3.40 -6.09 23.08
C PHE A 177 4.71 -5.73 23.80
N ARG A 178 4.73 -5.77 25.17
CA ARG A 178 5.98 -5.62 25.94
C ARG A 178 6.97 -6.69 25.58
N LYS A 179 6.54 -7.96 25.58
CA LYS A 179 7.38 -9.11 25.21
C LYS A 179 7.95 -8.95 23.79
N ALA A 180 7.14 -8.50 22.85
CA ALA A 180 7.62 -8.25 21.50
C ALA A 180 8.71 -7.16 21.49
N ALA A 181 8.44 -5.99 22.09
CA ALA A 181 9.40 -4.89 22.14
C ALA A 181 10.68 -5.24 22.91
N ASP A 182 10.55 -5.86 24.07
CA ASP A 182 11.68 -6.24 24.93
C ASP A 182 12.54 -7.33 24.25
N GLY A 183 11.94 -8.28 23.53
CA GLY A 183 12.66 -9.27 22.76
C GLY A 183 13.62 -8.67 21.71
N TYR A 184 13.22 -7.60 21.04
CA TYR A 184 14.09 -6.85 20.14
C TYR A 184 15.18 -6.10 20.90
N ARG A 185 14.83 -5.38 21.98
CA ARG A 185 15.79 -4.59 22.78
C ARG A 185 16.85 -5.46 23.46
N GLU A 186 16.45 -6.57 24.10
CA GLU A 186 17.36 -7.50 24.79
C GLU A 186 18.36 -8.15 23.82
N ASN A 187 17.97 -8.33 22.57
CA ASN A 187 18.84 -8.86 21.52
C ASN A 187 19.57 -7.77 20.72
N ASN A 188 19.50 -6.51 21.15
CA ASN A 188 20.11 -5.35 20.45
C ASN A 188 19.68 -5.24 18.97
N ILE A 189 18.45 -5.62 18.64
CA ILE A 189 17.87 -5.44 17.32
C ILE A 189 17.09 -4.11 17.32
N PRO A 190 17.40 -3.17 16.40
CA PRO A 190 16.69 -1.91 16.32
C PRO A 190 15.20 -2.08 16.03
N ILE A 191 14.38 -1.23 16.65
CA ILE A 191 12.93 -1.19 16.40
C ILE A 191 12.36 0.16 16.85
N ASP A 192 11.42 0.73 16.09
CA ASP A 192 10.71 1.98 16.43
C ASP A 192 9.22 1.77 16.70
N MET A 193 8.60 0.74 16.13
CA MET A 193 7.15 0.57 16.16
C MET A 193 6.74 -0.84 16.56
N VAL A 194 5.66 -0.94 17.33
CA VAL A 194 4.90 -2.18 17.50
C VAL A 194 3.45 -1.89 17.12
N TYR A 195 2.94 -2.65 16.17
CA TYR A 195 1.60 -2.45 15.64
C TYR A 195 0.58 -3.25 16.44
N MET A 196 -0.57 -2.63 16.71
CA MET A 196 -1.68 -3.24 17.43
C MET A 196 -2.75 -3.64 16.42
N ASP A 197 -2.97 -4.94 16.28
CA ASP A 197 -4.04 -5.52 15.47
C ASP A 197 -5.37 -5.54 16.26
N ILE A 198 -6.45 -6.04 15.69
CA ILE A 198 -7.83 -5.91 16.19
C ILE A 198 -8.05 -6.33 17.64
N ASP A 199 -7.19 -7.19 18.20
CA ASP A 199 -7.37 -7.77 19.55
C ASP A 199 -7.14 -6.79 20.72
N TYR A 200 -6.62 -5.56 20.46
CA TYR A 200 -6.51 -4.55 21.52
C TYR A 200 -7.86 -3.89 21.83
N MET A 201 -8.81 -3.96 20.90
CA MET A 201 -10.12 -3.36 21.01
C MET A 201 -11.02 -4.13 21.99
N GLU A 202 -12.03 -3.47 22.55
CA GLU A 202 -13.12 -4.13 23.24
C GLU A 202 -14.09 -4.75 22.22
N ASP A 203 -14.14 -6.07 22.12
CA ASP A 203 -15.00 -6.80 21.17
C ASP A 203 -14.91 -6.29 19.72
N TYR A 204 -13.71 -5.93 19.28
CA TYR A 204 -13.41 -5.39 17.94
C TYR A 204 -14.15 -4.09 17.60
N LYS A 205 -14.57 -3.31 18.61
CA LYS A 205 -15.20 -1.99 18.44
C LYS A 205 -14.15 -0.92 18.18
N ASP A 206 -14.22 -0.24 17.06
CA ASP A 206 -13.31 0.85 16.72
C ASP A 206 -13.25 1.94 17.79
N PHE A 207 -12.07 2.51 17.98
CA PHE A 207 -11.80 3.59 18.94
C PHE A 207 -12.03 3.22 20.41
N THR A 208 -12.09 1.92 20.72
CA THR A 208 -12.11 1.37 22.08
C THR A 208 -10.80 0.69 22.43
N VAL A 209 -10.57 0.48 23.70
CA VAL A 209 -9.44 -0.30 24.23
C VAL A 209 -9.99 -1.27 25.27
N ASN A 210 -9.64 -2.53 25.18
CA ASN A 210 -10.02 -3.54 26.15
C ASN A 210 -9.38 -3.23 27.51
N GLN A 211 -10.22 -2.83 28.48
CA GLN A 211 -9.77 -2.38 29.80
C GLN A 211 -9.19 -3.52 30.67
N GLU A 212 -9.58 -4.76 30.42
CA GLU A 212 -9.06 -5.92 31.13
C GLU A 212 -7.61 -6.20 30.69
N ASN A 213 -7.35 -6.11 29.37
CA ASN A 213 -6.04 -6.35 28.79
C ASN A 213 -5.09 -5.14 28.88
N PHE A 214 -5.65 -3.94 28.98
CA PHE A 214 -4.92 -2.66 29.08
C PHE A 214 -5.54 -1.77 30.17
N PRO A 215 -5.35 -2.09 31.46
CA PRO A 215 -6.04 -1.40 32.56
C PRO A 215 -5.79 0.11 32.65
N ASP A 216 -4.62 0.56 32.26
CA ASP A 216 -4.24 1.98 32.13
C ASP A 216 -3.50 2.18 30.80
N PHE A 217 -4.28 2.34 29.73
CA PHE A 217 -3.74 2.44 28.39
C PHE A 217 -2.82 3.65 28.19
N GLU A 218 -3.13 4.79 28.82
CA GLU A 218 -2.30 5.99 28.71
C GLU A 218 -0.92 5.81 29.38
N ALA A 219 -0.90 5.26 30.59
CA ALA A 219 0.35 4.91 31.25
C ALA A 219 1.16 3.89 30.45
N TYR A 220 0.49 2.91 29.85
CA TYR A 220 1.11 1.90 28.99
C TYR A 220 1.72 2.52 27.73
N VAL A 221 1.01 3.41 27.03
CA VAL A 221 1.55 4.13 25.85
C VAL A 221 2.79 4.94 26.23
N ASN A 222 2.77 5.61 27.39
CA ASN A 222 3.91 6.37 27.89
C ASN A 222 5.11 5.46 28.22
N GLU A 223 4.88 4.30 28.87
CA GLU A 223 5.91 3.30 29.12
C GLU A 223 6.60 2.87 27.82
N MET A 224 5.83 2.56 26.77
CA MET A 224 6.37 2.14 25.49
C MET A 224 7.17 3.27 24.81
N LYS A 225 6.70 4.51 24.91
CA LYS A 225 7.44 5.68 24.40
C LYS A 225 8.76 5.91 25.13
N GLU A 226 8.82 5.69 26.45
CA GLU A 226 10.08 5.77 27.21
C GLU A 226 11.09 4.73 26.73
N LYS A 227 10.64 3.57 26.25
CA LYS A 227 11.47 2.56 25.58
C LYS A 227 11.83 2.91 24.13
N GLY A 228 11.37 4.07 23.61
CA GLY A 228 11.53 4.47 22.21
C GLY A 228 10.66 3.65 21.24
N ILE A 229 9.50 3.17 21.69
CA ILE A 229 8.55 2.39 20.89
C ILE A 229 7.27 3.19 20.67
N HIS A 230 6.88 3.36 19.41
CA HIS A 230 5.58 3.91 19.02
C HIS A 230 4.58 2.76 18.82
N LEU A 231 3.44 2.84 19.52
CA LEU A 231 2.32 1.92 19.30
C LEU A 231 1.47 2.43 18.16
N VAL A 232 1.10 1.54 17.22
CA VAL A 232 0.36 1.89 15.99
C VAL A 232 -0.89 1.01 15.89
N PRO A 233 -2.05 1.44 16.46
CA PRO A 233 -3.29 0.66 16.43
C PRO A 233 -3.96 0.68 15.05
N ILE A 234 -4.65 -0.43 14.76
CA ILE A 234 -5.57 -0.61 13.63
C ILE A 234 -6.90 0.10 13.88
N ILE A 235 -7.52 0.60 12.82
CA ILE A 235 -8.92 1.02 12.80
C ILE A 235 -9.58 0.37 11.58
N ASP A 236 -10.67 -0.34 11.81
CA ASP A 236 -11.46 -1.00 10.78
C ASP A 236 -12.58 -0.09 10.22
N ALA A 237 -13.28 -0.56 9.20
CA ALA A 237 -14.35 0.21 8.56
C ALA A 237 -15.74 0.00 9.19
N GLY A 238 -15.94 -1.07 9.92
CA GLY A 238 -17.26 -1.52 10.40
C GLY A 238 -17.56 -1.13 11.85
N VAL A 239 -18.49 -0.21 12.07
CA VAL A 239 -18.97 0.17 13.42
C VAL A 239 -19.97 -0.85 13.94
N LYS A 240 -19.64 -1.55 15.03
CA LYS A 240 -20.48 -2.60 15.63
C LYS A 240 -21.88 -2.07 16.00
N VAL A 241 -22.90 -2.85 15.64
CA VAL A 241 -24.30 -2.59 16.04
C VAL A 241 -24.51 -3.09 17.47
N GLU A 242 -24.35 -2.21 18.45
CA GLU A 242 -24.46 -2.56 19.86
C GLU A 242 -24.96 -1.38 20.70
N ALA A 243 -26.04 -1.59 21.49
CA ALA A 243 -26.55 -0.59 22.42
C ALA A 243 -25.51 -0.30 23.52
N GLY A 244 -25.33 0.97 23.86
CA GLY A 244 -24.31 1.42 24.81
C GLY A 244 -22.93 1.67 24.17
N TYR A 245 -22.72 1.34 22.90
CA TYR A 245 -21.54 1.74 22.16
C TYR A 245 -21.80 3.11 21.52
N ASP A 246 -21.19 4.14 22.08
CA ASP A 246 -21.50 5.54 21.79
C ASP A 246 -21.19 5.95 20.35
N VAL A 247 -20.19 5.36 19.68
CA VAL A 247 -19.91 5.60 18.25
C VAL A 247 -21.09 5.12 17.40
N TYR A 248 -21.65 3.96 17.72
CA TYR A 248 -22.84 3.44 17.06
C TYR A 248 -24.05 4.34 17.31
N GLU A 249 -24.33 4.66 18.58
CA GLU A 249 -25.52 5.45 18.95
C GLU A 249 -25.48 6.85 18.33
N GLU A 250 -24.33 7.52 18.37
CA GLU A 250 -24.15 8.83 17.76
C GLU A 250 -24.28 8.78 16.22
N GLY A 251 -23.72 7.74 15.58
CA GLY A 251 -23.82 7.54 14.13
C GLY A 251 -25.26 7.34 13.66
N VAL A 252 -26.07 6.59 14.45
CA VAL A 252 -27.51 6.41 14.17
C VAL A 252 -28.27 7.74 14.38
N GLU A 253 -28.05 8.42 15.52
CA GLU A 253 -28.72 9.69 15.83
C GLU A 253 -28.48 10.75 14.74
N LYS A 254 -27.25 10.86 14.26
CA LYS A 254 -26.85 11.85 13.25
C LYS A 254 -27.06 11.39 11.81
N ASN A 255 -27.54 10.16 11.57
CA ASN A 255 -27.70 9.57 10.24
C ASN A 255 -26.38 9.53 9.44
N TYR A 256 -25.28 9.11 10.06
CA TYR A 256 -23.95 9.09 9.50
C TYR A 256 -23.51 7.73 8.93
N PHE A 257 -24.42 6.73 8.92
CA PHE A 257 -24.18 5.44 8.30
C PHE A 257 -24.74 5.34 6.90
N CYS A 258 -24.14 4.49 6.06
CA CYS A 258 -24.65 4.15 4.74
C CYS A 258 -26.06 3.57 4.84
N LYS A 259 -26.93 3.89 3.88
CA LYS A 259 -28.36 3.55 3.91
C LYS A 259 -28.72 2.53 2.85
N ARG A 260 -29.71 1.71 3.14
CA ARG A 260 -30.45 0.95 2.12
C ARG A 260 -31.31 1.87 1.24
N GLU A 261 -31.93 1.30 0.23
CA GLU A 261 -32.80 2.03 -0.66
C GLU A 261 -34.01 2.65 0.04
N ASP A 262 -34.55 1.96 1.03
CA ASP A 262 -35.69 2.39 1.86
C ASP A 262 -35.33 3.43 2.95
N GLY A 263 -34.05 3.78 3.06
CA GLY A 263 -33.54 4.75 4.05
C GLY A 263 -33.14 4.16 5.40
N SER A 264 -33.32 2.85 5.62
CA SER A 264 -32.80 2.16 6.79
C SER A 264 -31.27 2.03 6.73
N ASP A 265 -30.60 1.85 7.89
CA ASP A 265 -29.16 1.65 7.94
C ASP A 265 -28.78 0.32 7.29
N PHE A 266 -27.75 0.35 6.45
CA PHE A 266 -27.21 -0.87 5.86
C PHE A 266 -26.47 -1.68 6.94
N VAL A 267 -26.65 -3.00 6.92
CA VAL A 267 -26.01 -3.94 7.85
C VAL A 267 -25.18 -4.94 7.10
N SER A 268 -23.93 -5.10 7.52
CA SER A 268 -23.03 -6.17 7.10
C SER A 268 -22.38 -6.82 8.30
N ALA A 269 -21.68 -7.92 8.13
CA ALA A 269 -20.86 -8.53 9.17
C ALA A 269 -19.38 -8.40 8.83
N VAL A 270 -18.58 -8.04 9.81
CA VAL A 270 -17.11 -8.13 9.82
C VAL A 270 -16.67 -8.62 11.22
N TRP A 271 -15.45 -8.34 11.66
CA TRP A 271 -14.89 -8.88 12.91
C TRP A 271 -15.79 -8.70 14.15
N PRO A 272 -16.41 -7.53 14.41
CA PRO A 272 -17.27 -7.37 15.60
C PRO A 272 -18.66 -8.02 15.47
N GLY A 273 -18.96 -8.69 14.37
CA GLY A 273 -20.30 -9.20 14.03
C GLY A 273 -21.06 -8.22 13.14
N TRP A 274 -22.35 -7.97 13.46
CA TRP A 274 -23.15 -7.02 12.70
C TRP A 274 -22.67 -5.58 12.88
N THR A 275 -22.47 -4.89 11.75
CA THR A 275 -21.94 -3.53 11.69
C THR A 275 -22.73 -2.64 10.74
N HIS A 276 -22.57 -1.33 10.94
CA HIS A 276 -22.88 -0.32 9.94
C HIS A 276 -21.58 0.28 9.37
N PHE A 277 -21.56 0.57 8.09
CA PHE A 277 -20.47 1.34 7.49
C PHE A 277 -20.70 2.84 7.65
N PRO A 278 -19.74 3.63 8.17
CA PRO A 278 -19.83 5.07 8.16
C PRO A 278 -19.91 5.59 6.71
N ASP A 279 -20.76 6.58 6.47
CA ASP A 279 -20.86 7.20 5.14
C ASP A 279 -19.71 8.19 4.91
N VAL A 280 -18.51 7.67 4.72
CA VAL A 280 -17.28 8.48 4.57
C VAL A 280 -17.24 9.35 3.32
N LEU A 281 -18.15 9.13 2.36
CA LEU A 281 -18.32 10.02 1.21
C LEU A 281 -19.16 11.25 1.56
N ASN A 282 -19.95 11.18 2.63
CA ASN A 282 -20.62 12.33 3.23
C ASN A 282 -19.63 13.16 4.04
N ALA A 283 -19.51 14.46 3.77
CA ALA A 283 -18.50 15.31 4.42
C ALA A 283 -18.67 15.39 5.96
N ASP A 284 -19.91 15.46 6.45
CA ASP A 284 -20.19 15.55 7.89
C ASP A 284 -19.92 14.22 8.59
N ALA A 285 -20.33 13.09 7.99
CA ALA A 285 -20.06 11.76 8.52
C ALA A 285 -18.54 11.45 8.48
N ARG A 286 -17.85 11.86 7.43
CA ARG A 286 -16.39 11.75 7.34
C ARG A 286 -15.69 12.55 8.45
N ALA A 287 -16.10 13.79 8.67
CA ALA A 287 -15.54 14.63 9.74
C ALA A 287 -15.82 14.03 11.13
N TRP A 288 -17.02 13.51 11.36
CA TRP A 288 -17.39 12.81 12.59
C TRP A 288 -16.53 11.56 12.84
N PHE A 289 -16.37 10.70 11.82
CA PHE A 289 -15.56 9.48 11.96
C PHE A 289 -14.09 9.81 12.23
N GLY A 290 -13.54 10.78 11.48
CA GLY A 290 -12.17 11.27 11.70
C GLY A 290 -11.94 11.84 13.11
N GLN A 291 -12.94 12.55 13.69
CA GLN A 291 -12.81 13.08 15.05
C GLN A 291 -12.66 11.98 16.10
N LYS A 292 -13.11 10.73 15.83
CA LYS A 292 -12.99 9.63 16.81
C LYS A 292 -11.54 9.20 17.06
N TYR A 293 -10.62 9.46 16.14
CA TYR A 293 -9.18 9.21 16.33
C TYR A 293 -8.61 9.98 17.54
N GLU A 294 -9.21 11.11 17.92
CA GLU A 294 -8.82 11.89 19.12
C GLU A 294 -8.78 11.04 20.39
N ARG A 295 -9.65 10.03 20.51
CA ARG A 295 -9.70 9.14 21.68
C ARG A 295 -8.37 8.43 21.94
N LEU A 296 -7.69 8.01 20.90
CA LEU A 296 -6.40 7.35 21.00
C LEU A 296 -5.24 8.36 20.94
N ILE A 297 -5.37 9.41 20.15
CA ILE A 297 -4.39 10.50 20.08
C ILE A 297 -4.22 11.16 21.46
N SER A 298 -5.30 11.41 22.19
CA SER A 298 -5.27 11.99 23.55
C SER A 298 -4.56 11.09 24.56
N LYS A 299 -4.44 9.79 24.27
CA LYS A 299 -3.69 8.80 25.07
C LYS A 299 -2.22 8.68 24.66
N GLY A 300 -1.81 9.48 23.69
CA GLY A 300 -0.42 9.53 23.23
C GLY A 300 -0.12 8.77 21.95
N ILE A 301 -1.10 8.16 21.28
CA ILE A 301 -0.90 7.50 19.98
C ILE A 301 -0.57 8.56 18.91
N ASP A 302 0.39 8.26 18.05
CA ASP A 302 0.86 9.15 16.97
C ASP A 302 1.02 8.41 15.62
N GLY A 303 0.39 7.25 15.49
CA GLY A 303 0.31 6.49 14.25
C GLY A 303 -0.88 5.55 14.24
N PHE A 304 -1.41 5.26 13.05
CA PHE A 304 -2.56 4.40 12.82
C PHE A 304 -2.42 3.64 11.50
N TRP A 305 -3.16 2.55 11.36
CA TRP A 305 -3.37 1.87 10.09
C TRP A 305 -4.83 1.49 9.93
N ASN A 306 -5.38 1.77 8.72
CA ASN A 306 -6.76 1.48 8.38
C ASN A 306 -6.87 0.17 7.62
N ASP A 307 -7.76 -0.70 8.06
CA ASP A 307 -7.98 -2.01 7.45
C ASP A 307 -9.46 -2.24 7.11
N MET A 308 -9.73 -3.32 6.40
CA MET A 308 -11.07 -3.78 6.01
C MET A 308 -11.90 -2.74 5.23
N ASN A 309 -11.26 -1.79 4.58
CA ASN A 309 -11.89 -0.59 4.01
C ASN A 309 -12.02 -0.56 2.49
N GLU A 310 -12.16 -1.72 1.84
CA GLU A 310 -12.59 -1.86 0.43
C GLU A 310 -14.05 -1.38 0.21
N PRO A 311 -15.03 -1.54 1.11
CA PRO A 311 -15.05 -2.19 2.42
C PRO A 311 -15.29 -3.71 2.32
N ALA A 312 -14.56 -4.48 3.13
CA ALA A 312 -14.75 -5.92 3.21
C ALA A 312 -16.04 -6.28 3.95
N MET A 313 -16.70 -7.36 3.52
CA MET A 313 -17.91 -7.90 4.12
C MET A 313 -17.83 -9.42 4.21
N PHE A 314 -18.10 -10.00 5.38
CA PHE A 314 -18.20 -11.46 5.52
C PHE A 314 -19.55 -11.98 5.04
N CYS A 315 -20.61 -11.25 5.31
CA CYS A 315 -21.96 -11.51 4.83
C CYS A 315 -22.90 -10.33 5.12
N THR A 316 -24.08 -10.37 4.52
CA THR A 316 -25.21 -9.51 4.86
C THR A 316 -26.38 -10.33 5.40
N PRO A 317 -27.34 -9.75 6.14
CA PRO A 317 -28.57 -10.44 6.56
C PRO A 317 -29.31 -11.04 5.37
N GLU A 318 -29.34 -10.32 4.24
CA GLU A 318 -29.98 -10.73 2.99
C GLU A 318 -29.26 -11.95 2.40
N GLY A 319 -27.93 -11.91 2.26
CA GLY A 319 -27.14 -13.03 1.75
C GLY A 319 -27.28 -14.30 2.59
N VAL A 320 -27.32 -14.15 3.93
CA VAL A 320 -27.58 -15.27 4.85
C VAL A 320 -28.98 -15.83 4.66
N ALA A 321 -29.99 -14.98 4.47
CA ALA A 321 -31.36 -15.42 4.20
C ALA A 321 -31.46 -16.17 2.86
N GLU A 322 -30.87 -15.66 1.81
CA GLU A 322 -30.80 -16.29 0.49
C GLU A 322 -30.09 -17.67 0.54
N LEU A 323 -28.99 -17.77 1.29
CA LEU A 323 -28.31 -19.07 1.49
C LEU A 323 -29.19 -20.07 2.25
N LYS A 324 -29.90 -19.64 3.29
CA LYS A 324 -30.84 -20.52 4.05
C LYS A 324 -31.96 -21.03 3.17
N GLU A 325 -32.55 -20.19 2.32
CA GLU A 325 -33.57 -20.59 1.35
C GLU A 325 -33.02 -21.58 0.33
N TYR A 326 -31.82 -21.29 -0.22
CA TYR A 326 -31.14 -22.19 -1.14
C TYR A 326 -30.89 -23.60 -0.51
N ILE A 327 -30.44 -23.66 0.74
CA ILE A 327 -30.24 -24.92 1.47
C ILE A 327 -31.56 -25.65 1.62
N LYS A 328 -32.62 -24.95 2.05
CA LYS A 328 -33.95 -25.51 2.24
C LYS A 328 -34.48 -26.14 0.91
N ASP A 329 -34.36 -25.40 -0.18
CA ASP A 329 -34.95 -25.81 -1.46
C ASP A 329 -34.16 -26.93 -2.14
N ASN A 330 -32.86 -27.03 -1.90
CA ASN A 330 -32.00 -27.95 -2.63
C ASN A 330 -31.49 -29.16 -1.82
N PHE A 331 -31.42 -29.04 -0.48
CA PHE A 331 -30.77 -30.08 0.35
C PHE A 331 -31.58 -30.58 1.54
N MET A 332 -32.51 -29.77 2.08
CA MET A 332 -33.41 -30.25 3.13
C MET A 332 -34.37 -31.31 2.55
N ASP A 333 -34.51 -32.41 3.25
CA ASP A 333 -35.38 -33.55 2.85
C ASP A 333 -34.99 -34.26 1.53
N LYS A 334 -33.74 -34.15 1.08
CA LYS A 334 -33.21 -34.89 -0.08
C LYS A 334 -32.17 -35.93 0.37
N GLU A 335 -32.21 -37.11 -0.25
CA GLU A 335 -31.24 -38.18 0.03
C GLU A 335 -29.83 -37.89 -0.55
N GLU A 336 -29.73 -36.97 -1.50
CA GLU A 336 -28.46 -36.62 -2.13
C GLU A 336 -27.65 -35.66 -1.28
N ALA A 337 -26.35 -35.94 -1.14
CA ALA A 337 -25.43 -35.05 -0.44
C ALA A 337 -25.25 -33.72 -1.20
N PRO A 338 -25.11 -32.59 -0.50
CA PRO A 338 -24.77 -31.32 -1.14
C PRO A 338 -23.44 -31.45 -1.87
N GLY A 339 -23.42 -31.14 -3.16
CA GLY A 339 -22.23 -31.13 -3.99
C GLY A 339 -21.41 -29.82 -3.81
N PHE A 340 -20.50 -29.57 -4.73
CA PHE A 340 -19.65 -28.36 -4.74
C PHE A 340 -20.46 -27.06 -4.75
N THR A 341 -21.67 -27.05 -5.30
CA THR A 341 -22.54 -25.87 -5.36
C THR A 341 -22.87 -25.24 -4.01
N LEU A 342 -22.95 -26.04 -2.92
CA LEU A 342 -23.14 -25.48 -1.58
C LEU A 342 -21.89 -24.71 -1.11
N GLY A 343 -20.70 -25.29 -1.33
CA GLY A 343 -19.44 -24.63 -1.02
C GLY A 343 -19.30 -23.29 -1.77
N ASP A 344 -19.63 -23.27 -3.04
CA ASP A 344 -19.60 -22.04 -3.86
C ASP A 344 -20.58 -20.99 -3.33
N LYS A 345 -21.79 -21.39 -2.92
CA LYS A 345 -22.78 -20.47 -2.32
C LYS A 345 -22.35 -19.92 -0.96
N VAL A 346 -21.69 -20.73 -0.13
CA VAL A 346 -21.13 -20.29 1.15
C VAL A 346 -19.97 -19.31 0.91
N ASN A 347 -19.06 -19.63 0.01
CA ASN A 347 -17.93 -18.76 -0.32
C ASN A 347 -18.38 -17.44 -0.95
N ALA A 348 -19.48 -17.45 -1.70
CA ALA A 348 -20.05 -16.25 -2.33
C ALA A 348 -20.76 -15.29 -1.33
N LEU A 349 -20.86 -15.63 -0.05
CA LEU A 349 -21.34 -14.68 0.97
C LEU A 349 -20.35 -13.53 1.19
N ALA A 350 -19.06 -13.84 1.22
CA ALA A 350 -18.04 -12.84 1.46
C ALA A 350 -17.81 -11.97 0.22
N ASN A 351 -17.79 -10.65 0.45
CA ASN A 351 -17.51 -9.66 -0.59
C ASN A 351 -18.38 -9.83 -1.86
N ASN A 352 -19.66 -10.19 -1.65
CA ASN A 352 -20.59 -10.44 -2.76
C ASN A 352 -20.84 -9.16 -3.55
N PRO A 353 -20.60 -9.13 -4.88
CA PRO A 353 -20.83 -7.94 -5.69
C PRO A 353 -22.29 -7.42 -5.66
N GLU A 354 -23.28 -8.28 -5.42
CA GLU A 354 -24.69 -7.86 -5.33
C GLU A 354 -24.97 -7.13 -4.01
N ASP A 355 -24.24 -7.44 -2.94
CA ASP A 355 -24.40 -6.75 -1.67
C ASP A 355 -23.89 -5.30 -1.73
N TYR A 356 -22.85 -5.03 -2.54
CA TYR A 356 -22.38 -3.67 -2.82
C TYR A 356 -23.40 -2.79 -3.57
N LYS A 357 -24.40 -3.38 -4.20
CA LYS A 357 -25.52 -2.67 -4.85
C LYS A 357 -26.68 -2.36 -3.90
N ARG A 358 -26.64 -2.87 -2.66
CA ARG A 358 -27.75 -2.76 -1.68
C ARG A 358 -27.66 -1.51 -0.82
N PHE A 359 -26.57 -0.75 -0.88
CA PHE A 359 -26.42 0.44 -0.05
C PHE A 359 -25.93 1.67 -0.82
N TYR A 360 -26.13 2.80 -0.17
CA TYR A 360 -26.01 4.12 -0.78
C TYR A 360 -25.30 5.08 0.15
N HIS A 361 -24.62 6.05 -0.47
CA HIS A 361 -23.99 7.20 0.15
C HIS A 361 -24.85 8.46 -0.07
N ASN A 362 -24.81 9.39 0.89
CA ASN A 362 -25.40 10.72 0.75
C ASN A 362 -24.28 11.73 0.43
N VAL A 363 -24.08 12.01 -0.83
CA VAL A 363 -23.08 12.98 -1.29
C VAL A 363 -23.76 14.29 -1.64
N ASN A 364 -23.59 15.32 -0.80
CA ASN A 364 -24.20 16.64 -1.01
C ASN A 364 -25.73 16.59 -1.24
N GLY A 365 -26.43 15.71 -0.54
CA GLY A 365 -27.86 15.49 -0.68
C GLY A 365 -28.27 14.58 -1.83
N GLN A 366 -27.35 14.08 -2.61
CA GLN A 366 -27.60 13.09 -3.66
C GLN A 366 -27.35 11.68 -3.14
N LYS A 367 -28.30 10.78 -3.43
CA LYS A 367 -28.19 9.36 -3.09
C LYS A 367 -27.42 8.63 -4.19
N ILE A 368 -26.19 8.18 -3.88
CA ILE A 368 -25.30 7.48 -4.81
C ILE A 368 -25.15 6.02 -4.37
N ARG A 369 -25.44 5.08 -5.27
CA ARG A 369 -25.28 3.66 -4.98
C ARG A 369 -23.79 3.30 -4.87
N HIS A 370 -23.44 2.48 -3.86
CA HIS A 370 -22.05 2.23 -3.49
C HIS A 370 -21.22 1.64 -4.63
N ASP A 371 -21.72 0.68 -5.40
CA ASP A 371 -20.98 0.05 -6.51
C ASP A 371 -20.50 1.05 -7.59
N LYS A 372 -21.14 2.23 -7.68
CA LYS A 372 -20.75 3.31 -8.59
C LYS A 372 -19.58 4.15 -8.08
N VAL A 373 -19.30 4.09 -6.78
CA VAL A 373 -18.26 4.86 -6.08
C VAL A 373 -17.40 3.99 -5.16
N HIS A 374 -17.46 2.68 -5.36
CA HIS A 374 -16.85 1.63 -4.52
C HIS A 374 -15.38 1.93 -4.18
N ASN A 375 -14.58 2.26 -5.16
CA ASN A 375 -13.14 2.49 -5.00
C ASN A 375 -12.78 3.72 -4.14
N LEU A 376 -13.77 4.55 -3.77
CA LEU A 376 -13.54 5.74 -2.95
C LEU A 376 -13.72 5.52 -1.45
N PHE A 377 -14.19 4.34 -1.01
CA PHE A 377 -14.49 4.14 0.41
C PHE A 377 -13.22 4.23 1.27
N GLY A 378 -12.21 3.39 1.01
CA GLY A 378 -10.93 3.42 1.73
C GLY A 378 -10.18 4.74 1.61
N TYR A 379 -10.24 5.36 0.44
CA TYR A 379 -9.71 6.71 0.23
C TYR A 379 -10.35 7.72 1.21
N ASN A 380 -11.67 7.77 1.29
CA ASN A 380 -12.36 8.75 2.14
C ASN A 380 -12.29 8.40 3.64
N MET A 381 -12.15 7.13 4.00
CA MET A 381 -11.86 6.73 5.39
C MET A 381 -10.47 7.22 5.83
N THR A 382 -9.45 7.08 4.98
CA THR A 382 -8.10 7.59 5.28
C THR A 382 -8.06 9.12 5.25
N ARG A 383 -8.80 9.74 4.34
CA ARG A 383 -9.01 11.19 4.31
C ARG A 383 -9.66 11.70 5.60
N ALA A 384 -10.64 10.96 6.16
CA ALA A 384 -11.25 11.29 7.45
C ALA A 384 -10.19 11.44 8.55
N ALA A 385 -9.27 10.49 8.64
CA ALA A 385 -8.16 10.54 9.60
C ALA A 385 -7.23 11.73 9.32
N GLY A 386 -6.75 11.88 8.08
CA GLY A 386 -5.81 12.94 7.72
C GLY A 386 -6.37 14.36 7.93
N GLU A 387 -7.64 14.60 7.57
CA GLU A 387 -8.33 15.88 7.84
C GLU A 387 -8.55 16.15 9.33
N ALA A 388 -8.72 15.09 10.14
CA ALA A 388 -8.90 15.21 11.58
C ALA A 388 -7.57 15.46 12.31
N PHE A 389 -6.47 14.83 11.91
CA PHE A 389 -5.17 14.99 12.56
C PHE A 389 -4.73 16.45 12.63
N GLU A 390 -4.88 17.20 11.54
CA GLU A 390 -4.57 18.63 11.52
C GLU A 390 -5.46 19.45 12.45
N LYS A 391 -6.70 19.05 12.68
CA LYS A 391 -7.62 19.71 13.62
C LYS A 391 -7.34 19.34 15.07
N ILE A 392 -7.01 18.07 15.34
CA ILE A 392 -6.77 17.55 16.69
C ILE A 392 -5.42 18.02 17.21
N THR A 393 -4.37 17.94 16.37
CA THR A 393 -3.00 18.35 16.74
C THR A 393 -2.36 19.11 15.57
N PRO A 394 -2.70 20.40 15.40
CA PRO A 394 -2.18 21.20 14.30
C PRO A 394 -0.65 21.21 14.23
N GLY A 395 -0.12 21.08 13.04
CA GLY A 395 1.31 21.14 12.78
C GLY A 395 2.11 19.89 13.14
N LYS A 396 1.44 18.76 13.50
CA LYS A 396 2.10 17.49 13.82
C LYS A 396 1.85 16.45 12.73
N ARG A 397 2.90 15.75 12.31
CA ARG A 397 2.80 14.56 11.44
C ARG A 397 2.34 13.35 12.26
N PHE A 398 1.45 12.55 11.68
CA PHE A 398 1.04 11.26 12.18
C PHE A 398 1.41 10.17 11.19
N LEU A 399 1.80 8.99 11.67
CA LEU A 399 1.89 7.82 10.80
C LEU A 399 0.47 7.40 10.40
N MET A 400 0.24 7.25 9.09
CA MET A 400 -1.03 6.79 8.54
C MET A 400 -0.80 5.98 7.27
N PHE A 401 -1.35 4.78 7.20
CA PHE A 401 -1.43 3.98 5.98
C PHE A 401 -2.69 3.12 5.99
N SER A 402 -3.08 2.66 4.81
CA SER A 402 -4.36 2.01 4.57
C SER A 402 -4.20 0.77 3.70
N ARG A 403 -5.11 -0.19 3.84
CA ARG A 403 -5.19 -1.33 2.93
C ARG A 403 -5.79 -0.91 1.59
N SER A 404 -7.00 -0.39 1.59
CA SER A 404 -7.67 0.03 0.37
C SER A 404 -7.35 1.48 0.00
N SER A 405 -7.22 1.75 -1.29
CA SER A 405 -6.80 3.06 -1.79
C SER A 405 -7.30 3.36 -3.20
N TYR A 406 -7.40 4.64 -3.50
CA TYR A 406 -7.63 5.21 -4.83
C TYR A 406 -6.68 6.39 -5.05
N VAL A 407 -6.44 6.78 -6.31
CA VAL A 407 -5.63 7.98 -6.61
C VAL A 407 -6.24 9.19 -5.91
N GLY A 408 -5.43 9.90 -5.15
CA GLY A 408 -5.88 11.00 -4.29
C GLY A 408 -5.69 10.71 -2.80
N MET A 409 -5.83 9.45 -2.35
CA MET A 409 -5.58 9.06 -0.97
C MET A 409 -4.12 9.26 -0.56
N HIS A 410 -3.19 9.16 -1.50
CA HIS A 410 -1.75 9.38 -1.29
C HIS A 410 -1.41 10.74 -0.64
N ARG A 411 -2.34 11.68 -0.58
CA ARG A 411 -2.19 12.96 0.11
C ARG A 411 -2.40 12.86 1.62
N TYR A 412 -3.07 11.81 2.08
CA TYR A 412 -3.50 11.62 3.48
C TYR A 412 -2.81 10.47 4.19
N GLY A 413 -2.25 9.53 3.45
CA GLY A 413 -1.57 8.36 4.01
C GLY A 413 -0.83 7.54 2.96
N GLY A 414 -0.05 6.57 3.45
CA GLY A 414 0.55 5.52 2.65
C GLY A 414 -0.36 4.31 2.49
N ILE A 415 0.21 3.23 1.97
CA ILE A 415 -0.43 1.91 1.90
C ILE A 415 0.54 0.81 2.31
N TRP A 416 0.03 -0.33 2.75
CA TRP A 416 0.77 -1.59 2.65
C TRP A 416 0.14 -2.47 1.58
N MET A 417 0.90 -3.41 1.05
CA MET A 417 0.49 -4.23 -0.08
C MET A 417 -0.46 -5.38 0.29
N GLY A 418 -1.11 -5.30 1.48
CA GLY A 418 -2.13 -6.25 1.95
C GLY A 418 -1.61 -7.63 2.31
N ASP A 419 -2.54 -8.59 2.40
CA ASP A 419 -2.35 -9.94 2.94
C ASP A 419 -1.65 -10.87 1.95
N ASN A 420 -0.33 -10.82 1.94
CA ASN A 420 0.52 -11.71 1.14
C ASN A 420 0.72 -13.08 1.81
N LYS A 421 1.55 -13.92 1.24
CA LYS A 421 1.93 -15.25 1.77
C LYS A 421 3.43 -15.35 2.00
N SER A 422 3.84 -16.20 2.92
CA SER A 422 5.25 -16.57 3.15
C SER A 422 5.80 -17.41 1.98
N TRP A 423 5.86 -16.79 0.79
CA TRP A 423 6.34 -17.39 -0.46
C TRP A 423 7.49 -16.59 -1.06
N TRP A 424 8.48 -17.30 -1.60
CA TRP A 424 9.64 -16.67 -2.24
C TRP A 424 9.26 -15.75 -3.41
N SER A 425 8.25 -16.13 -4.20
CA SER A 425 7.74 -15.33 -5.32
C SER A 425 7.20 -13.96 -4.89
N HIS A 426 6.74 -13.84 -3.63
CA HIS A 426 6.18 -12.60 -3.12
C HIS A 426 7.22 -11.53 -2.80
N ILE A 427 8.49 -11.90 -2.56
CA ILE A 427 9.59 -10.92 -2.49
C ILE A 427 9.68 -10.14 -3.81
N LEU A 428 9.72 -10.87 -4.93
CA LEU A 428 9.78 -10.25 -6.25
C LEU A 428 8.50 -9.49 -6.60
N LEU A 429 7.32 -10.03 -6.24
CA LEU A 429 6.05 -9.35 -6.45
C LEU A 429 6.02 -7.98 -5.77
N ASN A 430 6.45 -7.90 -4.50
CA ASN A 430 6.49 -6.65 -3.76
C ASN A 430 7.47 -5.64 -4.39
N LEU A 431 8.64 -6.09 -4.86
CA LEU A 431 9.56 -5.22 -5.59
C LEU A 431 8.90 -4.61 -6.83
N LYS A 432 8.20 -5.43 -7.62
CA LYS A 432 7.55 -5.02 -8.89
C LYS A 432 6.39 -4.04 -8.67
N MET A 433 5.74 -4.03 -7.52
CA MET A 433 4.66 -3.08 -7.20
C MET A 433 5.18 -1.69 -6.86
N LEU A 434 6.38 -1.54 -6.31
CA LEU A 434 6.91 -0.27 -5.83
C LEU A 434 6.87 0.87 -6.87
N PRO A 435 7.38 0.70 -8.10
CA PRO A 435 7.36 1.80 -9.07
C PRO A 435 5.94 2.16 -9.51
N SER A 436 5.04 1.18 -9.68
CA SER A 436 3.65 1.42 -10.09
C SER A 436 2.88 2.23 -9.03
N LEU A 437 3.11 1.96 -7.74
CA LEU A 437 2.55 2.72 -6.63
C LEU A 437 3.11 4.14 -6.58
N ASN A 438 4.43 4.31 -6.77
CA ASN A 438 5.06 5.63 -6.82
C ASN A 438 4.55 6.48 -7.98
N MET A 439 4.24 5.88 -9.14
CA MET A 439 3.60 6.58 -10.26
C MET A 439 2.28 7.23 -9.86
N CYS A 440 1.54 6.63 -8.92
CA CYS A 440 0.25 7.10 -8.41
C CYS A 440 0.35 7.94 -7.12
N GLY A 441 1.56 8.31 -6.70
CA GLY A 441 1.78 9.17 -5.54
C GLY A 441 1.98 8.44 -4.22
N PHE A 442 1.82 7.13 -4.17
CA PHE A 442 2.04 6.33 -2.96
C PHE A 442 3.53 6.07 -2.76
N LEU A 443 4.18 6.97 -2.03
CA LEU A 443 5.60 6.86 -1.70
C LEU A 443 5.82 6.07 -0.41
N TYR A 444 4.98 6.30 0.64
CA TYR A 444 5.06 5.52 1.88
C TYR A 444 4.35 4.19 1.69
N THR A 445 5.13 3.20 1.32
CA THR A 445 4.63 1.86 0.98
C THR A 445 5.62 0.78 1.38
N GLY A 446 5.10 -0.42 1.60
CA GLY A 446 5.84 -1.64 1.91
C GLY A 446 4.89 -2.83 1.95
N ALA A 447 5.44 -3.99 2.27
CA ALA A 447 4.70 -5.25 2.35
C ALA A 447 4.84 -5.87 3.73
N ASP A 448 4.03 -6.87 4.03
CA ASP A 448 4.21 -7.73 5.20
C ASP A 448 5.45 -8.60 4.99
N LEU A 449 6.55 -8.17 5.62
CA LEU A 449 7.85 -8.83 5.48
C LEU A 449 7.84 -10.18 6.22
N GLY A 450 8.27 -11.22 5.54
CA GLY A 450 8.17 -12.59 6.01
C GLY A 450 6.90 -13.31 5.57
N GLY A 451 5.89 -12.55 5.11
CA GLY A 451 4.59 -13.03 4.67
C GLY A 451 3.56 -13.09 5.80
N PHE A 452 2.33 -12.67 5.49
CA PHE A 452 1.22 -12.65 6.45
C PHE A 452 0.62 -14.04 6.65
N GLY A 453 0.20 -14.68 5.57
CA GLY A 453 -0.74 -15.79 5.58
C GLY A 453 -0.15 -17.19 5.48
N ALA A 454 1.04 -17.49 5.98
CA ALA A 454 1.59 -18.86 6.06
C ALA A 454 2.77 -18.93 7.04
N ASP A 455 3.22 -20.15 7.36
CA ASP A 455 4.44 -20.35 8.12
C ASP A 455 5.66 -19.95 7.27
N THR A 456 6.46 -19.07 7.83
CA THR A 456 7.68 -18.60 7.20
C THR A 456 8.89 -19.46 7.55
N THR A 457 10.00 -19.26 6.86
CA THR A 457 11.31 -19.82 7.22
C THR A 457 12.28 -18.68 7.53
N ARG A 458 13.32 -19.01 8.34
CA ARG A 458 14.40 -18.07 8.66
C ARG A 458 14.98 -17.39 7.41
N ASP A 459 15.31 -18.18 6.41
CA ASP A 459 15.95 -17.69 5.19
C ASP A 459 15.04 -16.79 4.36
N LEU A 460 13.75 -17.11 4.31
CA LEU A 460 12.75 -16.29 3.63
C LEU A 460 12.61 -14.92 4.31
N VAL A 461 12.52 -14.90 5.65
CA VAL A 461 12.43 -13.63 6.40
C VAL A 461 13.65 -12.77 6.18
N LEU A 462 14.87 -13.34 6.26
CA LEU A 462 16.12 -12.60 6.05
C LEU A 462 16.19 -11.98 4.65
N ARG A 463 15.86 -12.74 3.59
CA ARG A 463 15.86 -12.21 2.22
C ARG A 463 14.77 -11.15 2.01
N TRP A 464 13.62 -11.31 2.66
CA TRP A 464 12.56 -10.32 2.56
C TRP A 464 12.88 -9.05 3.35
N LEU A 465 13.49 -9.18 4.52
CA LEU A 465 14.03 -8.03 5.26
C LEU A 465 15.09 -7.29 4.45
N ALA A 466 15.95 -7.99 3.70
CA ALA A 466 16.94 -7.35 2.83
C ALA A 466 16.32 -6.49 1.71
N LEU A 467 15.11 -6.82 1.22
CA LEU A 467 14.30 -5.91 0.40
C LEU A 467 13.69 -4.80 1.27
N GLY A 468 13.09 -5.17 2.40
CA GLY A 468 12.41 -4.26 3.33
C GLY A 468 13.29 -3.13 3.84
N VAL A 469 14.61 -3.35 3.92
CA VAL A 469 15.60 -2.30 4.25
C VAL A 469 15.42 -1.05 3.39
N PHE A 470 14.99 -1.19 2.15
CA PHE A 470 14.85 -0.08 1.19
C PHE A 470 13.44 0.50 1.13
N THR A 471 12.40 -0.22 1.57
CA THR A 471 11.01 0.26 1.49
C THR A 471 10.69 1.24 2.63
N PRO A 472 10.00 2.37 2.40
CA PRO A 472 9.64 3.32 3.46
C PRO A 472 8.94 2.65 4.65
N LEU A 473 7.88 1.89 4.41
CA LEU A 473 7.25 1.02 5.42
C LEU A 473 8.06 -0.29 5.52
N MET A 474 8.72 -0.51 6.66
CA MET A 474 9.47 -1.73 6.97
C MET A 474 8.82 -2.44 8.17
N ARG A 475 7.83 -3.27 7.90
CA ARG A 475 7.03 -3.97 8.92
C ARG A 475 7.08 -5.48 8.73
N ASN A 476 7.48 -6.22 9.77
CA ASN A 476 7.23 -7.65 9.88
C ASN A 476 5.79 -7.83 10.40
N HIS A 477 4.96 -8.61 9.70
CA HIS A 477 3.58 -8.87 10.11
C HIS A 477 3.15 -10.28 9.74
N SER A 478 2.44 -10.96 10.66
CA SER A 478 1.98 -12.34 10.50
C SER A 478 0.56 -12.56 11.03
N ALA A 479 -0.14 -13.51 10.43
CA ALA A 479 -1.50 -13.87 10.80
C ALA A 479 -1.59 -14.74 12.06
N LEU A 480 -2.74 -14.70 12.72
CA LEU A 480 -3.09 -15.61 13.79
C LEU A 480 -3.00 -17.07 13.33
N GLY A 481 -2.42 -17.92 14.17
CA GLY A 481 -2.25 -19.36 13.91
C GLY A 481 -1.08 -19.73 13.02
N THR A 482 -0.31 -18.75 12.52
CA THR A 482 0.96 -19.00 11.84
C THR A 482 2.12 -19.06 12.84
N ARG A 483 3.26 -19.58 12.37
CA ARG A 483 4.51 -19.60 13.13
C ARG A 483 4.89 -18.18 13.61
N GLU A 484 5.44 -18.10 14.82
CA GLU A 484 6.07 -16.86 15.31
C GLU A 484 7.24 -16.47 14.37
N GLN A 485 7.28 -15.18 13.98
CA GLN A 485 8.29 -14.69 13.04
C GLN A 485 8.98 -13.41 13.49
N GLU A 486 8.91 -13.09 14.78
CA GLU A 486 9.76 -12.07 15.38
C GLU A 486 11.22 -12.45 15.18
N ALA A 487 12.07 -11.48 14.82
CA ALA A 487 13.46 -11.74 14.43
C ALA A 487 14.26 -12.49 15.50
N TYR A 488 13.96 -12.28 16.78
CA TYR A 488 14.62 -12.94 17.90
C TYR A 488 14.16 -14.38 18.17
N GLN A 489 13.14 -14.88 17.47
CA GLN A 489 12.67 -16.27 17.57
C GLN A 489 13.45 -17.25 16.70
N PHE A 490 14.29 -16.73 15.80
CA PHE A 490 15.08 -17.55 14.88
C PHE A 490 16.50 -17.83 15.41
N GLU A 491 17.10 -18.88 14.88
CA GLU A 491 18.52 -19.17 15.10
C GLU A 491 19.42 -18.10 14.46
N ASN A 492 20.61 -17.88 15.03
CA ASN A 492 21.59 -16.89 14.58
C ASN A 492 21.00 -15.48 14.52
N ILE A 493 20.55 -15.00 15.67
CA ILE A 493 19.90 -13.69 15.85
C ILE A 493 20.77 -12.54 15.31
N GLU A 494 22.09 -12.69 15.35
CA GLU A 494 23.05 -11.73 14.82
C GLU A 494 22.84 -11.41 13.34
N ASP A 495 22.36 -12.35 12.53
CA ASP A 495 22.05 -12.09 11.12
C ASP A 495 20.89 -11.11 10.98
N PHE A 496 19.83 -11.29 11.79
CA PHE A 496 18.69 -10.39 11.83
C PHE A 496 19.07 -9.01 12.38
N ARG A 497 19.88 -8.98 13.45
CA ARG A 497 20.40 -7.72 14.00
C ARG A 497 21.17 -6.95 12.95
N HIS A 498 22.00 -7.62 12.15
CA HIS A 498 22.75 -7.01 11.09
C HIS A 498 21.84 -6.48 9.98
N VAL A 499 20.97 -7.32 9.40
CA VAL A 499 20.11 -6.92 8.28
C VAL A 499 19.17 -5.77 8.67
N ILE A 500 18.51 -5.84 9.83
CA ILE A 500 17.68 -4.74 10.34
C ILE A 500 18.54 -3.50 10.64
N GLY A 501 19.74 -3.70 11.20
CA GLY A 501 20.69 -2.61 11.47
C GLY A 501 21.09 -1.83 10.22
N VAL A 502 21.19 -2.48 9.05
CA VAL A 502 21.47 -1.80 7.78
C VAL A 502 20.38 -0.76 7.43
N ARG A 503 19.10 -1.02 7.79
CA ARG A 503 18.04 -0.02 7.66
C ARG A 503 18.40 1.28 8.34
N TYR A 504 18.86 1.23 9.59
CA TYR A 504 19.19 2.42 10.38
C TYR A 504 20.43 3.14 9.85
N ARG A 505 21.38 2.40 9.27
CA ARG A 505 22.51 2.99 8.55
C ARG A 505 22.08 3.77 7.33
N LEU A 506 21.01 3.35 6.64
CA LEU A 506 20.52 3.94 5.40
C LEU A 506 19.42 4.99 5.61
N VAL A 507 18.87 5.18 6.82
CA VAL A 507 17.83 6.20 7.09
C VAL A 507 18.23 7.60 6.58
N PRO A 508 19.49 8.08 6.73
CA PRO A 508 19.86 9.40 6.18
C PRO A 508 19.66 9.52 4.68
N TYR A 509 19.89 8.46 3.92
CA TYR A 509 19.63 8.38 2.49
C TYR A 509 18.14 8.20 2.17
N LEU A 510 17.50 7.19 2.76
CA LEU A 510 16.11 6.84 2.49
C LEU A 510 15.14 7.96 2.82
N TYR A 511 15.33 8.63 3.96
CA TYR A 511 14.53 9.78 4.36
C TYR A 511 14.73 10.96 3.40
N SER A 512 15.98 11.24 2.99
CA SER A 512 16.27 12.28 2.01
C SER A 512 15.60 12.03 0.67
N GLU A 513 15.69 10.81 0.12
CA GLU A 513 15.09 10.49 -1.18
C GLU A 513 13.56 10.47 -1.11
N TYR A 514 13.00 10.02 0.00
CA TYR A 514 11.56 10.12 0.25
C TYR A 514 11.09 11.59 0.23
N MET A 515 11.77 12.44 1.01
CA MET A 515 11.41 13.87 1.12
C MET A 515 11.59 14.59 -0.21
N LYS A 516 12.67 14.33 -0.93
CA LYS A 516 12.86 14.88 -2.29
C LYS A 516 11.73 14.48 -3.22
N ALA A 517 11.35 13.19 -3.24
CA ALA A 517 10.25 12.70 -4.06
C ALA A 517 8.90 13.32 -3.68
N ALA A 518 8.60 13.43 -2.37
CA ALA A 518 7.35 14.01 -1.88
C ALA A 518 7.25 15.51 -2.17
N LEU A 519 8.33 16.27 -1.98
CA LEU A 519 8.34 17.72 -2.13
C LEU A 519 8.41 18.20 -3.59
N ASN A 520 8.90 17.35 -4.50
CA ASN A 520 9.06 17.67 -5.91
C ASN A 520 8.08 16.92 -6.83
N ASP A 521 7.03 16.28 -6.28
CA ASP A 521 6.07 15.47 -7.04
C ASP A 521 6.77 14.40 -7.91
N ASP A 522 7.73 13.70 -7.32
CA ASP A 522 8.62 12.77 -8.00
C ASP A 522 8.41 11.31 -7.52
N MET A 523 9.19 10.37 -8.04
CA MET A 523 9.21 8.96 -7.67
C MET A 523 10.46 8.66 -6.82
N MET A 524 10.29 7.87 -5.77
CA MET A 524 11.41 7.30 -5.01
C MET A 524 11.96 6.05 -5.72
N PHE A 525 11.09 5.18 -6.21
CA PHE A 525 11.45 3.97 -6.96
C PHE A 525 11.07 4.10 -8.43
N ARG A 526 12.02 3.81 -9.33
CA ARG A 526 11.80 3.83 -10.78
C ARG A 526 12.27 2.55 -11.45
N PRO A 527 11.57 2.07 -12.50
CA PRO A 527 12.14 1.07 -13.41
C PRO A 527 13.42 1.59 -14.07
N LEU A 528 14.37 0.72 -14.38
CA LEU A 528 15.58 1.11 -15.10
C LEU A 528 15.25 1.79 -16.44
N ALA A 529 14.21 1.32 -17.11
CA ALA A 529 13.72 1.89 -18.37
C ALA A 529 13.38 3.40 -18.32
N PHE A 530 13.12 3.96 -17.16
CA PHE A 530 12.75 5.39 -17.04
C PHE A 530 13.96 6.32 -17.19
N ASP A 531 15.14 5.88 -16.74
CA ASP A 531 16.38 6.63 -16.84
C ASP A 531 17.24 6.19 -18.06
N TYR A 532 17.05 4.95 -18.55
CA TYR A 532 17.82 4.34 -19.63
C TYR A 532 16.91 3.93 -20.80
N THR A 533 16.19 4.91 -21.37
CA THR A 533 15.14 4.71 -22.39
C THR A 533 15.65 4.05 -23.68
N ASP A 534 16.90 4.30 -24.05
CA ASP A 534 17.55 3.77 -25.28
C ASP A 534 18.23 2.42 -25.07
N ASP A 535 18.21 1.89 -23.85
CA ASP A 535 18.84 0.61 -23.51
C ASP A 535 17.82 -0.54 -23.56
N ALA A 536 17.87 -1.35 -24.60
CA ALA A 536 16.94 -2.44 -24.84
C ALA A 536 16.93 -3.51 -23.74
N PHE A 537 18.03 -3.69 -22.99
CA PHE A 537 18.04 -4.59 -21.84
C PHE A 537 17.39 -3.94 -20.63
N ALA A 538 17.66 -2.65 -20.36
CA ALA A 538 17.05 -1.93 -19.26
C ALA A 538 15.51 -1.94 -19.32
N THR A 539 14.94 -1.90 -20.54
CA THR A 539 13.47 -1.95 -20.74
C THR A 539 12.85 -3.31 -20.40
N GLN A 540 13.65 -4.36 -20.28
CA GLN A 540 13.19 -5.72 -19.97
C GLN A 540 13.46 -6.14 -18.52
N VAL A 541 14.19 -5.32 -17.75
CA VAL A 541 14.51 -5.61 -16.34
C VAL A 541 13.30 -5.36 -15.46
N GLU A 542 12.84 -6.40 -14.77
CA GLU A 542 11.69 -6.34 -13.86
C GLU A 542 12.01 -6.70 -12.40
N ASP A 543 13.27 -6.94 -12.10
CA ASP A 543 13.73 -7.41 -10.78
C ASP A 543 14.85 -6.54 -10.19
N GLN A 544 15.00 -5.33 -10.71
CA GLN A 544 15.92 -4.29 -10.26
C GLN A 544 15.23 -2.94 -10.38
N LEU A 545 15.45 -2.04 -9.42
CA LEU A 545 14.87 -0.70 -9.42
C LEU A 545 15.93 0.35 -9.10
N LEU A 546 15.81 1.52 -9.70
CA LEU A 546 16.47 2.72 -9.21
C LEU A 546 15.75 3.21 -7.96
N LEU A 547 16.50 3.60 -6.93
CA LEU A 547 16.01 4.25 -5.71
C LEU A 547 16.73 5.60 -5.57
N GLY A 548 15.95 6.67 -5.75
CA GLY A 548 16.52 8.00 -5.90
C GLY A 548 17.38 8.10 -7.15
N ASN A 549 18.31 9.04 -7.16
CA ASN A 549 19.21 9.27 -8.29
C ASN A 549 20.58 8.61 -8.12
N GLU A 550 20.85 8.02 -6.96
CA GLU A 550 22.18 7.57 -6.59
C GLU A 550 22.35 6.06 -6.61
N ILE A 551 21.30 5.28 -6.35
CA ILE A 551 21.46 3.83 -6.24
C ILE A 551 20.46 3.03 -7.09
N MET A 552 20.85 1.79 -7.35
CA MET A 552 20.00 0.73 -7.86
C MET A 552 19.94 -0.40 -6.81
N ILE A 553 18.75 -0.96 -6.60
CA ILE A 553 18.53 -2.13 -5.75
C ILE A 553 18.24 -3.37 -6.58
N ALA A 554 18.77 -4.50 -6.13
CA ALA A 554 18.59 -5.80 -6.77
C ALA A 554 18.59 -6.92 -5.69
N PRO A 555 17.48 -7.09 -4.95
CA PRO A 555 17.42 -8.06 -3.87
C PRO A 555 17.48 -9.50 -4.39
N VAL A 556 18.02 -10.41 -3.59
CA VAL A 556 17.95 -11.86 -3.85
C VAL A 556 16.60 -12.37 -3.42
N TYR A 557 15.85 -12.97 -4.32
CA TYR A 557 14.45 -13.43 -4.12
C TYR A 557 14.25 -14.91 -4.43
N THR A 558 15.34 -15.67 -4.65
CA THR A 558 15.27 -17.09 -4.98
C THR A 558 15.77 -17.92 -3.80
N GLN A 559 15.02 -18.96 -3.44
CA GLN A 559 15.39 -19.89 -2.38
C GLN A 559 16.74 -20.56 -2.64
N ASN A 560 17.56 -20.70 -1.60
CA ASN A 560 18.88 -21.31 -1.61
C ASN A 560 19.90 -20.64 -2.55
N ALA A 561 19.60 -19.47 -3.10
CA ALA A 561 20.54 -18.74 -3.94
C ALA A 561 21.69 -18.13 -3.12
N LYS A 562 22.89 -18.23 -3.66
CA LYS A 562 24.12 -17.62 -3.10
C LYS A 562 24.43 -16.26 -3.71
N GLY A 563 23.54 -15.75 -4.54
CA GLY A 563 23.66 -14.51 -5.29
C GLY A 563 22.64 -14.47 -6.41
N ARG A 564 22.84 -13.58 -7.36
CA ARG A 564 21.95 -13.45 -8.52
C ARG A 564 22.63 -12.84 -9.74
N TYR A 565 22.02 -13.01 -10.88
CA TYR A 565 22.37 -12.21 -12.06
C TYR A 565 21.74 -10.82 -11.96
N VAL A 566 22.51 -9.81 -12.37
CA VAL A 566 22.06 -8.41 -12.48
C VAL A 566 22.47 -7.85 -13.84
N TYR A 567 21.70 -6.89 -14.34
CA TYR A 567 22.08 -6.06 -15.48
C TYR A 567 22.44 -4.66 -15.00
N LEU A 568 23.62 -4.18 -15.34
CA LEU A 568 24.07 -2.82 -15.06
C LEU A 568 24.00 -1.99 -16.34
N PRO A 569 23.11 -0.98 -16.42
CA PRO A 569 22.98 -0.14 -17.60
C PRO A 569 24.15 0.85 -17.79
N GLU A 570 24.95 1.03 -16.75
CA GLU A 570 26.19 1.81 -16.73
C GLU A 570 27.19 1.16 -15.77
N GLU A 571 28.43 1.65 -15.71
CA GLU A 571 29.36 1.29 -14.64
C GLU A 571 28.74 1.65 -13.28
N MET A 572 28.77 0.73 -12.32
CA MET A 572 28.25 0.97 -10.97
C MET A 572 29.20 0.39 -9.92
N MET A 573 29.16 0.98 -8.73
CA MET A 573 29.84 0.43 -7.58
C MET A 573 28.92 -0.56 -6.85
N PHE A 574 29.27 -1.83 -6.88
CA PHE A 574 28.59 -2.87 -6.11
C PHE A 574 28.99 -2.76 -4.64
N VAL A 575 28.03 -2.59 -3.77
CA VAL A 575 28.21 -2.39 -2.33
C VAL A 575 27.48 -3.47 -1.58
N LYS A 576 28.14 -4.07 -0.59
CA LYS A 576 27.54 -4.99 0.37
C LYS A 576 27.80 -4.54 1.79
N PHE A 577 26.75 -4.52 2.59
CA PHE A 577 26.85 -4.42 4.04
C PHE A 577 27.10 -5.82 4.61
N LEU A 578 28.24 -6.01 5.24
CA LEU A 578 28.69 -7.32 5.73
C LEU A 578 28.35 -7.51 7.22
N PRO A 579 28.16 -8.76 7.68
CA PRO A 579 27.79 -9.05 9.08
C PRO A 579 28.78 -8.57 10.14
N ASP A 580 30.05 -8.39 9.78
CA ASP A 580 31.08 -7.82 10.66
C ASP A 580 31.00 -6.29 10.82
N GLY A 581 29.98 -5.66 10.19
CA GLY A 581 29.75 -4.22 10.20
C GLY A 581 30.53 -3.44 9.15
N THR A 582 31.42 -4.09 8.40
CA THR A 582 32.18 -3.47 7.31
C THR A 582 31.31 -3.32 6.04
N ILE A 583 31.81 -2.57 5.08
CA ILE A 583 31.19 -2.37 3.78
C ILE A 583 32.20 -2.75 2.69
N SER A 584 31.86 -3.72 1.86
CA SER A 584 32.63 -4.03 0.67
C SER A 584 32.19 -3.15 -0.50
N GLN A 585 33.15 -2.75 -1.33
CA GLN A 585 32.89 -1.91 -2.51
C GLN A 585 33.72 -2.43 -3.68
N GLU A 586 33.07 -2.64 -4.83
CA GLU A 586 33.69 -3.13 -6.05
C GLU A 586 33.08 -2.41 -7.25
N ILE A 587 33.88 -1.89 -8.17
CA ILE A 587 33.40 -1.27 -9.41
C ILE A 587 33.16 -2.37 -10.44
N LEU A 588 31.94 -2.40 -10.98
CA LEU A 588 31.53 -3.31 -12.05
C LEU A 588 31.16 -2.50 -13.29
N GLU A 589 31.68 -2.93 -14.43
CA GLU A 589 31.39 -2.30 -15.72
C GLU A 589 29.94 -2.54 -16.17
N LYS A 590 29.47 -1.74 -17.14
CA LYS A 590 28.17 -1.97 -17.79
C LYS A 590 28.07 -3.40 -18.32
N GLY A 591 26.93 -4.05 -18.13
CA GLY A 591 26.64 -5.39 -18.65
C GLY A 591 26.01 -6.35 -17.66
N HIS A 592 26.03 -7.63 -17.98
CA HIS A 592 25.49 -8.69 -17.13
C HIS A 592 26.55 -9.23 -16.20
N HIS A 593 26.23 -9.32 -14.92
CA HIS A 593 27.09 -9.84 -13.86
C HIS A 593 26.36 -10.87 -13.02
N TYR A 594 27.08 -11.88 -12.52
CA TYR A 594 26.63 -12.65 -11.38
C TYR A 594 27.31 -12.08 -10.14
N VAL A 595 26.51 -11.66 -9.17
CA VAL A 595 26.99 -11.13 -7.90
C VAL A 595 26.69 -12.11 -6.77
N GLU A 596 27.72 -12.42 -5.97
CA GLU A 596 27.57 -13.24 -4.78
C GLU A 596 27.04 -12.40 -3.62
N VAL A 597 25.98 -12.88 -2.98
CA VAL A 597 25.33 -12.23 -1.83
C VAL A 597 24.95 -13.31 -0.84
N ALA A 598 25.65 -13.40 0.28
CA ALA A 598 25.31 -14.31 1.36
C ALA A 598 23.93 -13.98 1.96
N LEU A 599 23.32 -14.93 2.68
CA LEU A 599 21.98 -14.82 3.21
C LEU A 599 21.77 -13.59 4.11
N ASN A 600 22.79 -13.23 4.86
CA ASN A 600 22.83 -12.12 5.83
C ASN A 600 23.53 -10.86 5.30
N GLU A 601 23.79 -10.76 4.00
CA GLU A 601 24.35 -9.56 3.37
C GLU A 601 23.24 -8.74 2.70
N VAL A 602 23.35 -7.41 2.73
CA VAL A 602 22.44 -6.48 2.06
C VAL A 602 23.19 -5.80 0.90
N PRO A 603 22.81 -6.08 -0.37
CA PRO A 603 23.46 -5.51 -1.54
C PRO A 603 22.75 -4.22 -2.01
N LEU A 604 23.53 -3.30 -2.57
CA LEU A 604 23.06 -2.20 -3.42
C LEU A 604 24.14 -1.83 -4.47
N PHE A 605 23.77 -1.03 -5.45
CA PHE A 605 24.65 -0.55 -6.50
C PHE A 605 24.61 0.98 -6.52
N ILE A 606 25.76 1.62 -6.32
CA ILE A 606 25.86 3.09 -6.43
C ILE A 606 26.19 3.43 -7.87
N ARG A 607 25.41 4.33 -8.45
CA ARG A 607 25.56 4.80 -9.83
C ARG A 607 26.89 5.53 -10.01
N LYS A 608 27.41 5.49 -11.23
CA LYS A 608 28.69 6.12 -11.58
C LYS A 608 28.77 7.59 -11.12
N GLY A 609 29.82 7.91 -10.40
CA GLY A 609 30.08 9.28 -9.90
C GLY A 609 29.14 9.73 -8.79
N LYS A 610 28.41 8.81 -8.16
CA LYS A 610 27.49 9.08 -7.04
C LYS A 610 28.04 8.56 -5.72
N ALA A 611 27.48 9.08 -4.63
CA ALA A 611 27.73 8.63 -3.26
C ALA A 611 26.47 8.81 -2.43
N ILE A 612 26.35 8.06 -1.33
CA ILE A 612 25.21 8.13 -0.40
C ILE A 612 25.67 8.31 1.04
N PRO A 613 24.90 9.00 1.89
CA PRO A 613 25.15 9.10 3.32
C PRO A 613 24.75 7.80 4.04
N VAL A 614 25.62 7.33 4.92
CA VAL A 614 25.35 6.20 5.82
C VAL A 614 25.74 6.60 7.25
N ALA A 615 24.93 6.18 8.23
CA ALA A 615 25.18 6.39 9.64
C ALA A 615 25.72 5.10 10.31
N ASP A 616 26.05 5.18 11.59
CA ASP A 616 26.21 4.00 12.43
C ASP A 616 24.83 3.47 12.87
N VAL A 617 24.77 2.20 13.30
CA VAL A 617 23.52 1.58 13.75
C VAL A 617 23.07 2.23 15.07
N ALA A 618 21.79 2.59 15.13
CA ALA A 618 21.13 3.07 16.34
C ALA A 618 19.95 2.15 16.68
N GLN A 619 19.45 2.20 17.92
CA GLN A 619 18.31 1.38 18.38
C GLN A 619 16.95 1.94 17.94
N THR A 620 16.88 3.25 17.67
CA THR A 620 15.72 3.94 17.09
C THR A 620 16.19 4.94 16.05
N VAL A 621 15.29 5.38 15.19
CA VAL A 621 15.57 6.46 14.22
C VAL A 621 15.97 7.76 14.92
N LYS A 622 15.39 8.05 16.09
CA LYS A 622 15.69 9.23 16.89
C LYS A 622 17.12 9.22 17.42
N ASP A 623 17.67 8.05 17.68
CA ASP A 623 19.01 7.87 18.29
C ASP A 623 20.14 7.85 17.25
N ILE A 624 19.82 8.00 15.95
CA ILE A 624 20.87 8.08 14.91
C ILE A 624 21.69 9.35 15.14
N ASP A 625 22.98 9.15 15.46
CA ASP A 625 23.90 10.28 15.70
C ASP A 625 24.35 10.90 14.37
N PRO A 626 23.97 12.15 14.10
CA PRO A 626 24.37 12.86 12.88
C PRO A 626 25.91 12.95 12.70
N ALA A 627 26.67 12.90 13.79
CA ALA A 627 28.13 12.96 13.74
C ALA A 627 28.77 11.68 13.15
N THR A 628 28.04 10.56 13.11
CA THR A 628 28.51 9.31 12.52
C THR A 628 28.26 9.22 11.01
N ILE A 629 27.52 10.18 10.43
CA ILE A 629 27.15 10.16 9.01
C ILE A 629 28.39 10.38 8.16
N ARG A 630 28.66 9.44 7.28
CA ARG A 630 29.75 9.46 6.31
C ARG A 630 29.28 9.07 4.93
N MET A 631 29.99 9.51 3.92
CA MET A 631 29.71 9.17 2.53
C MET A 631 30.35 7.85 2.15
N ILE A 632 29.63 7.02 1.39
CA ILE A 632 30.15 5.84 0.68
C ILE A 632 29.82 5.98 -0.81
N GLY A 633 30.73 5.53 -1.67
CA GLY A 633 30.55 5.64 -3.13
C GLY A 633 31.82 6.14 -3.81
N TYR A 634 31.65 6.83 -4.96
CA TYR A 634 32.75 7.33 -5.76
C TYR A 634 33.44 8.52 -5.08
N GLU A 635 34.78 8.54 -5.15
CA GLU A 635 35.59 9.59 -4.55
C GLU A 635 35.22 10.98 -5.13
N GLY A 636 35.07 11.97 -4.26
CA GLY A 636 34.70 13.35 -4.61
C GLY A 636 33.24 13.57 -5.01
N ALA A 637 32.40 12.52 -4.96
CA ALA A 637 30.97 12.67 -5.20
C ALA A 637 30.29 13.37 -4.00
N GLU A 638 29.38 14.28 -4.32
CA GLU A 638 28.57 15.01 -3.34
C GLU A 638 27.15 14.47 -3.29
N TYR A 639 26.47 14.65 -2.14
CA TYR A 639 25.07 14.29 -1.96
C TYR A 639 24.35 15.41 -1.19
N ASP A 640 23.23 15.86 -1.73
CA ASP A 640 22.35 16.83 -1.07
C ASP A 640 21.41 16.08 -0.11
N ARG A 641 21.77 16.12 1.18
CA ARG A 641 21.01 15.45 2.23
C ARG A 641 19.90 16.36 2.76
N TYR A 642 18.65 15.86 2.72
CA TYR A 642 17.54 16.49 3.40
C TYR A 642 17.52 16.10 4.89
N ASP A 643 17.21 17.06 5.77
CA ASP A 643 16.97 16.81 7.19
C ASP A 643 16.01 17.86 7.76
N ASP A 644 15.19 17.43 8.74
CA ASP A 644 14.26 18.28 9.48
C ASP A 644 14.03 17.70 10.88
N ASP A 645 13.07 18.26 11.64
CA ASP A 645 12.74 17.73 12.98
C ASP A 645 12.02 16.38 12.96
N GLY A 646 11.51 15.95 11.79
CA GLY A 646 10.81 14.69 11.59
C GLY A 646 9.42 14.62 12.22
N VAL A 647 8.90 15.70 12.77
CA VAL A 647 7.62 15.72 13.52
C VAL A 647 6.67 16.79 13.00
N SER A 648 7.17 17.97 12.65
CA SER A 648 6.35 19.10 12.21
C SER A 648 5.86 18.95 10.77
N THR A 649 4.60 19.33 10.48
CA THR A 649 4.09 19.43 9.10
C THR A 649 4.83 20.51 8.31
N LEU A 650 4.91 20.33 6.96
CA LEU A 650 5.65 21.21 6.03
C LEU A 650 4.70 22.08 5.21
#